data_867be4e651dcb6d8c8b4cd04ba13ddad
#
_entry.id   867be4e651dcb6d8c8b4cd04ba13ddad
#
_cell.length_a   1.000
_cell.length_b   1.000
_cell.length_c   1.000
_cell.angle_alpha   90.00
_cell.angle_beta   90.00
_cell.angle_gamma   90.00
#
_symmetry.space_group_name_H-M   'P 1'
#
loop_
_entity.id
_entity.type
_entity.pdbx_description
1 polymer ?
#
loop_
_entity_poly.entity_id
_entity_poly.type
_entity_poly.pdbx_seq_one_letter_code
_entity_poly.pdbx_strand_id
1 'polypeptide(L)'
;MVALTWRSGFTVFLLTLSVIIAGCAASASNSTFFGKVDPPPGNVLRYVSGSEPETLDPQIPALQNEARISMALFEGLAEYDPKTTEPIPALAERWEVNKDWSEVTFHLRHDGRFSNGDPITAQDFVYTIRRGLKPTTASRTASLAYPIKYAQAFNEGGVFVFDPSAKTYLLEKDFSADPGQPSPLTEHAVQSVAAEYPLIAEDKTPDADTAFHQAIHSPARLVLPGAEKDRKAALEADPKLKAAVAGKQFVPVRAEDVGVEAVDNYTLRIVLMQPAPYFISMMPHQFFRVLHRKTLETFGDAWTDPSHIVTSGPFKLESWKHYDRVVVVRDPMYWDAKNVKLDKIMFFLLADNTTMMSLYKAGELDATYNHTVPAAWLDVIGPLKDFMDAPEAAIEYYNFNTKSGPTKDLRVRKALNMSIDKQALADWRHIQPLTAMTPTGIFPGYPQPKGDPYDPEKAKKLLAEAGYKDGAGNFDPKKFEASEIELISNTDGSNIPYAEFIQALWKRSLGVNIPIRAMENKTYFRAQASLDYKGISRTGWSADYMDPFTFLGIFYTPAGNNGSGWWDPKYVALLDEANRTVDPQKRYQLLAQAEQLLLDAQPVIPLVVATTRWMKKPYVKGMYPNAGTLHAWKYVYLERDSRKWDYELPK
;
A
#
# COMPACT_ATOMS: atom_id res chain seq x y z
N MET A 1 13.79 -23.51 85.78
CA MET A 1 13.13 -22.22 85.41
C MET A 1 13.76 -21.68 84.13
N VAL A 2 13.66 -22.42 83.00
CA VAL A 2 14.02 -21.99 81.68
C VAL A 2 13.20 -22.79 80.64
N ALA A 3 11.94 -22.48 80.47
CA ALA A 3 11.10 -23.17 79.48
C ALA A 3 9.88 -22.33 79.00
N LEU A 4 9.93 -21.00 79.10
CA LEU A 4 8.75 -20.17 78.75
C LEU A 4 9.03 -19.01 77.76
N THR A 5 10.16 -18.93 77.11
CA THR A 5 10.49 -17.80 76.23
C THR A 5 10.54 -18.10 74.73
N TRP A 6 10.39 -19.39 74.31
CA TRP A 6 10.50 -19.77 72.92
C TRP A 6 9.16 -19.88 72.14
N ARG A 7 8.02 -19.89 72.84
CA ARG A 7 6.72 -19.95 72.16
C ARG A 7 6.18 -18.63 71.63
N SER A 8 6.55 -17.54 72.26
CA SER A 8 6.08 -16.19 71.86
C SER A 8 6.81 -15.62 70.65
N GLY A 9 8.09 -15.99 70.44
CA GLY A 9 8.88 -15.54 69.28
C GLY A 9 8.44 -16.17 67.94
N PHE A 10 8.01 -17.46 68.01
CA PHE A 10 7.61 -18.19 66.80
C PHE A 10 6.25 -17.76 66.29
N THR A 11 5.33 -17.35 67.14
CA THR A 11 3.98 -16.85 66.78
C THR A 11 4.03 -15.45 66.16
N VAL A 12 4.92 -14.58 66.65
CA VAL A 12 5.12 -13.25 66.07
C VAL A 12 5.84 -13.34 64.73
N PHE A 13 6.80 -14.25 64.54
CA PHE A 13 7.49 -14.47 63.25
C PHE A 13 6.57 -15.06 62.17
N LEU A 14 5.65 -15.96 62.54
CA LEU A 14 4.63 -16.51 61.63
C LEU A 14 3.57 -15.47 61.27
N LEU A 15 3.17 -14.56 62.16
CA LEU A 15 2.23 -13.47 61.88
C LEU A 15 2.88 -12.40 60.98
N THR A 16 4.14 -12.05 61.18
CA THR A 16 4.85 -11.09 60.29
C THR A 16 5.15 -11.69 58.93
N LEU A 17 5.45 -12.98 58.81
CA LEU A 17 5.64 -13.64 57.51
C LEU A 17 4.31 -13.77 56.75
N SER A 18 3.20 -14.01 57.44
CA SER A 18 1.85 -14.06 56.84
C SER A 18 1.40 -12.68 56.33
N VAL A 19 1.77 -11.57 56.98
CA VAL A 19 1.46 -10.22 56.51
C VAL A 19 2.32 -9.82 55.32
N ILE A 20 3.58 -10.29 55.24
CA ILE A 20 4.47 -10.05 54.09
C ILE A 20 4.00 -10.87 52.88
N ILE A 21 3.54 -12.11 53.07
CA ILE A 21 3.00 -12.92 51.97
C ILE A 21 1.62 -12.40 51.50
N ALA A 22 0.78 -11.90 52.41
CA ALA A 22 -0.48 -11.24 52.04
C ALA A 22 -0.26 -9.90 51.29
N GLY A 23 0.83 -9.18 51.58
CA GLY A 23 1.20 -7.93 50.86
C GLY A 23 1.69 -8.17 49.44
N CYS A 24 2.20 -9.34 49.10
CA CYS A 24 2.62 -9.69 47.72
C CYS A 24 1.52 -10.35 46.86
N ALA A 25 0.41 -10.78 47.50
CA ALA A 25 -0.72 -11.39 46.76
C ALA A 25 -1.82 -10.39 46.36
N ALA A 26 -1.68 -9.12 46.69
CA ALA A 26 -2.70 -8.10 46.47
C ALA A 26 -2.31 -7.10 45.38
N SER A 27 -2.01 -7.59 44.19
CA SER A 27 -2.12 -6.75 42.98
C SER A 27 -2.16 -7.59 41.70
N ALA A 28 -2.98 -8.65 41.70
CA ALA A 28 -3.69 -8.97 40.47
C ALA A 28 -4.83 -7.97 40.40
N SER A 29 -4.52 -6.67 40.24
CA SER A 29 -5.51 -5.71 39.81
C SER A 29 -5.95 -6.17 38.43
N ASN A 30 -7.23 -6.44 38.22
CA ASN A 30 -7.87 -6.47 36.91
C ASN A 30 -7.62 -5.10 36.26
N SER A 31 -6.36 -4.86 35.81
CA SER A 31 -6.03 -3.64 35.11
C SER A 31 -6.71 -3.70 33.75
N THR A 32 -7.63 -2.80 33.50
CA THR A 32 -8.35 -2.66 32.23
C THR A 32 -7.38 -2.34 31.07
N PHE A 33 -6.16 -1.90 31.40
CA PHE A 33 -5.13 -1.44 30.47
C PHE A 33 -3.78 -2.09 30.76
N PHE A 34 -2.91 -2.17 29.75
CA PHE A 34 -1.58 -2.78 29.86
C PHE A 34 -0.55 -1.82 30.48
N GLY A 35 -0.14 -2.11 31.70
CA GLY A 35 0.91 -1.36 32.41
C GLY A 35 0.46 0.00 32.95
N LYS A 36 1.40 0.94 33.08
CA LYS A 36 1.15 2.28 33.61
C LYS A 36 0.36 3.14 32.64
N VAL A 37 -0.59 3.92 33.14
CA VAL A 37 -1.48 4.80 32.38
C VAL A 37 -1.40 6.22 32.96
N ASP A 38 -0.21 6.84 32.82
CA ASP A 38 0.04 8.20 33.26
C ASP A 38 0.33 9.08 32.04
N PRO A 39 -0.57 10.03 31.69
CA PRO A 39 -0.33 10.95 30.59
C PRO A 39 0.95 11.78 30.80
N PRO A 40 1.80 11.96 29.77
CA PRO A 40 3.00 12.78 29.89
C PRO A 40 2.65 14.24 30.20
N PRO A 41 3.53 15.01 30.83
CA PRO A 41 3.32 16.44 31.01
C PRO A 41 3.25 17.17 29.66
N GLY A 42 2.40 18.19 29.54
CA GLY A 42 2.16 18.91 28.29
C GLY A 42 1.43 18.05 27.23
N ASN A 43 1.25 18.59 26.03
CA ASN A 43 0.61 17.88 24.91
C ASN A 43 1.69 17.22 24.02
N VAL A 44 2.49 16.34 24.60
CA VAL A 44 3.60 15.63 23.94
C VAL A 44 3.19 14.18 23.74
N LEU A 45 3.13 13.73 22.49
CA LEU A 45 2.91 12.33 22.15
C LEU A 45 4.24 11.58 22.00
N ARG A 46 4.37 10.45 22.68
CA ARG A 46 5.53 9.54 22.59
C ARG A 46 5.12 8.32 21.79
N TYR A 47 5.48 8.31 20.51
CA TYR A 47 5.05 7.31 19.53
C TYR A 47 6.23 6.55 18.96
N VAL A 48 6.09 5.24 18.74
CA VAL A 48 7.11 4.46 18.02
C VAL A 48 6.78 4.43 16.55
N SER A 49 7.71 4.88 15.71
CA SER A 49 7.53 4.88 14.25
C SER A 49 8.04 3.60 13.56
N GLY A 50 8.88 2.84 14.20
CA GLY A 50 9.56 1.67 13.64
C GLY A 50 11.07 1.88 13.56
N SER A 51 11.74 1.28 12.59
CA SER A 51 13.16 1.44 12.36
C SER A 51 13.55 2.85 11.90
N GLU A 52 14.86 3.12 11.85
CA GLU A 52 15.44 4.35 11.29
C GLU A 52 14.88 4.61 9.87
N PRO A 53 14.34 5.81 9.57
CA PRO A 53 13.96 6.18 8.22
C PRO A 53 15.20 6.36 7.33
N GLU A 54 15.11 5.94 6.08
CA GLU A 54 16.17 6.15 5.09
C GLU A 54 16.33 7.64 4.78
N THR A 55 15.20 8.37 4.73
CA THR A 55 15.13 9.79 4.44
C THR A 55 13.83 10.39 4.97
N LEU A 56 13.79 11.71 5.13
CA LEU A 56 12.55 12.46 5.38
C LEU A 56 11.93 13.05 4.11
N ASP A 57 12.51 12.78 2.94
CA ASP A 57 11.91 13.13 1.64
C ASP A 57 10.71 12.21 1.36
N PRO A 58 9.47 12.73 1.31
CA PRO A 58 8.27 11.89 1.21
C PRO A 58 8.14 11.17 -0.14
N GLN A 59 8.91 11.54 -1.15
CA GLN A 59 8.82 10.98 -2.49
C GLN A 59 9.76 9.81 -2.76
N ILE A 60 10.77 9.57 -1.90
CA ILE A 60 11.76 8.51 -2.12
C ILE A 60 11.31 7.17 -1.55
N PRO A 61 10.90 7.07 -0.25
CA PRO A 61 10.68 5.79 0.41
C PRO A 61 9.29 5.20 0.10
N ALA A 62 9.19 3.89 0.33
CA ALA A 62 7.93 3.16 0.20
C ALA A 62 7.44 2.55 1.53
N LEU A 63 8.17 2.75 2.63
CA LEU A 63 7.85 2.09 3.90
C LEU A 63 6.97 2.96 4.79
N GLN A 64 6.15 2.30 5.62
CA GLN A 64 5.20 2.99 6.49
C GLN A 64 5.85 3.79 7.64
N ASN A 65 7.07 3.42 8.08
CA ASN A 65 7.80 4.17 9.10
C ASN A 65 8.12 5.60 8.64
N GLU A 66 8.54 5.76 7.37
CA GLU A 66 8.75 7.08 6.76
C GLU A 66 7.43 7.80 6.49
N ALA A 67 6.42 7.07 6.00
CA ALA A 67 5.10 7.65 5.74
C ALA A 67 4.50 8.31 6.98
N ARG A 68 4.62 7.68 8.16
CA ARG A 68 4.12 8.23 9.43
C ARG A 68 4.76 9.57 9.79
N ILE A 69 6.08 9.70 9.60
CA ILE A 69 6.80 10.95 9.86
C ILE A 69 6.45 11.99 8.78
N SER A 70 6.41 11.59 7.52
CA SER A 70 6.03 12.44 6.40
C SER A 70 4.64 13.05 6.57
N MET A 71 3.68 12.30 7.11
CA MET A 71 2.31 12.79 7.40
C MET A 71 2.28 13.87 8.50
N ALA A 72 3.27 13.94 9.36
CA ALA A 72 3.40 15.04 10.33
C ALA A 72 3.99 16.30 9.68
N LEU A 73 4.98 16.12 8.78
CA LEU A 73 5.77 17.21 8.21
C LEU A 73 5.16 17.82 6.96
N PHE A 74 4.41 17.04 6.17
CA PHE A 74 3.89 17.48 4.87
C PHE A 74 2.39 17.18 4.75
N GLU A 75 1.67 18.02 4.00
CA GLU A 75 0.27 17.82 3.65
C GLU A 75 0.10 17.75 2.13
N GLY A 76 -0.92 17.02 1.66
CA GLY A 76 -1.25 16.86 0.24
C GLY A 76 -2.51 17.64 -0.16
N LEU A 77 -2.99 17.39 -1.38
CA LEU A 77 -4.29 17.88 -1.85
C LEU A 77 -5.43 17.37 -0.96
N ALA A 78 -5.38 16.11 -0.59
CA ALA A 78 -6.30 15.46 0.33
C ALA A 78 -5.53 14.83 1.51
N GLU A 79 -6.23 14.54 2.59
CA GLU A 79 -5.72 13.80 3.76
C GLU A 79 -6.61 12.57 3.99
N TYR A 80 -6.13 11.61 4.77
CA TYR A 80 -6.92 10.44 5.16
C TYR A 80 -7.92 10.79 6.27
N ASP A 81 -9.18 10.39 6.10
CA ASP A 81 -10.10 10.32 7.22
C ASP A 81 -9.53 9.35 8.26
N PRO A 82 -9.43 9.74 9.55
CA PRO A 82 -8.76 8.92 10.55
C PRO A 82 -9.43 7.58 10.85
N LYS A 83 -10.71 7.39 10.47
CA LYS A 83 -11.48 6.16 10.71
C LYS A 83 -11.62 5.32 9.45
N THR A 84 -12.03 5.94 8.35
CA THR A 84 -12.37 5.24 7.10
C THR A 84 -11.21 5.16 6.13
N THR A 85 -10.18 6.01 6.31
CA THR A 85 -9.07 6.20 5.36
C THR A 85 -9.49 6.72 3.98
N GLU A 86 -10.74 7.15 3.84
CA GLU A 86 -11.20 7.83 2.64
C GLU A 86 -10.55 9.21 2.50
N PRO A 87 -10.36 9.72 1.26
CA PRO A 87 -9.80 11.05 1.06
C PRO A 87 -10.74 12.15 1.51
N ILE A 88 -10.25 13.04 2.36
CA ILE A 88 -10.96 14.24 2.82
C ILE A 88 -10.19 15.49 2.41
N PRO A 89 -10.86 16.66 2.26
CA PRO A 89 -10.21 17.92 1.94
C PRO A 89 -9.05 18.28 2.87
N ALA A 90 -7.94 18.76 2.26
CA ALA A 90 -6.75 19.23 2.96
C ALA A 90 -6.26 20.57 2.36
N LEU A 91 -5.12 20.63 1.67
CA LEU A 91 -4.71 21.82 0.93
C LEU A 91 -5.62 22.12 -0.26
N ALA A 92 -6.32 21.12 -0.82
CA ALA A 92 -7.49 21.37 -1.66
C ALA A 92 -8.75 21.43 -0.79
N GLU A 93 -9.53 22.51 -0.90
CA GLU A 93 -10.82 22.66 -0.21
C GLU A 93 -11.89 21.75 -0.82
N ARG A 94 -11.79 21.53 -2.13
CA ARG A 94 -12.69 20.68 -2.92
C ARG A 94 -12.02 20.27 -4.21
N TRP A 95 -12.60 19.28 -4.87
CA TRP A 95 -12.21 18.87 -6.23
C TRP A 95 -13.44 18.55 -7.07
N GLU A 96 -13.25 18.63 -8.36
CA GLU A 96 -14.24 18.32 -9.37
C GLU A 96 -13.64 17.31 -10.35
N VAL A 97 -14.44 16.36 -10.80
CA VAL A 97 -14.07 15.41 -11.83
C VAL A 97 -14.93 15.63 -13.06
N ASN A 98 -14.34 15.47 -14.23
CA ASN A 98 -15.12 15.52 -15.45
C ASN A 98 -16.00 14.27 -15.60
N LYS A 99 -16.87 14.27 -16.62
CA LYS A 99 -17.92 13.27 -16.80
C LYS A 99 -17.40 11.83 -16.91
N ASP A 100 -16.22 11.63 -17.44
CA ASP A 100 -15.64 10.32 -17.71
C ASP A 100 -14.45 9.93 -16.80
N TRP A 101 -14.19 10.74 -15.74
CA TRP A 101 -13.08 10.53 -14.81
C TRP A 101 -11.67 10.56 -15.44
N SER A 102 -11.51 11.23 -16.58
CA SER A 102 -10.22 11.45 -17.22
C SER A 102 -9.53 12.73 -16.79
N GLU A 103 -10.20 13.58 -16.02
CA GLU A 103 -9.69 14.86 -15.54
C GLU A 103 -10.20 15.19 -14.14
N VAL A 104 -9.32 15.70 -13.30
CA VAL A 104 -9.62 16.17 -11.94
C VAL A 104 -9.11 17.60 -11.79
N THR A 105 -9.98 18.50 -11.33
CA THR A 105 -9.63 19.88 -10.98
C THR A 105 -9.70 20.05 -9.47
N PHE A 106 -8.60 20.46 -8.85
CA PHE A 106 -8.48 20.74 -7.42
C PHE A 106 -8.49 22.25 -7.18
N HIS A 107 -9.32 22.71 -6.25
CA HIS A 107 -9.37 24.10 -5.80
C HIS A 107 -8.64 24.23 -4.48
N LEU A 108 -7.51 24.94 -4.49
CA LEU A 108 -6.63 25.05 -3.35
C LEU A 108 -7.08 26.13 -2.37
N ARG A 109 -6.69 25.97 -1.12
CA ARG A 109 -6.86 26.99 -0.07
C ARG A 109 -5.99 28.21 -0.34
N HIS A 110 -6.56 29.37 -0.09
CA HIS A 110 -5.81 30.64 -0.19
C HIS A 110 -4.93 30.92 1.04
N ASP A 111 -5.20 30.28 2.16
CA ASP A 111 -4.50 30.43 3.43
C ASP A 111 -3.42 29.35 3.68
N GLY A 112 -3.22 28.43 2.74
CA GLY A 112 -2.15 27.44 2.79
C GLY A 112 -0.75 28.10 2.81
N ARG A 113 0.08 27.70 3.80
CA ARG A 113 1.44 28.23 3.98
C ARG A 113 2.42 27.11 4.26
N PHE A 114 3.62 27.26 3.74
CA PHE A 114 4.78 26.52 4.22
C PHE A 114 5.25 27.03 5.59
N SER A 115 6.04 26.24 6.30
CA SER A 115 6.54 26.55 7.64
C SER A 115 7.44 27.79 7.72
N ASN A 116 7.97 28.28 6.58
CA ASN A 116 8.71 29.52 6.45
C ASN A 116 7.80 30.74 6.13
N GLY A 117 6.49 30.52 5.96
CA GLY A 117 5.48 31.55 5.65
C GLY A 117 5.20 31.76 4.17
N ASP A 118 5.94 31.15 3.25
CA ASP A 118 5.66 31.24 1.83
C ASP A 118 4.27 30.65 1.49
N PRO A 119 3.50 31.23 0.55
CA PRO A 119 2.21 30.68 0.16
C PRO A 119 2.39 29.34 -0.57
N ILE A 120 1.45 28.43 -0.38
CA ILE A 120 1.37 27.18 -1.15
C ILE A 120 0.45 27.45 -2.36
N THR A 121 0.93 27.12 -3.55
CA THR A 121 0.26 27.36 -4.81
C THR A 121 0.14 26.10 -5.67
N ALA A 122 -0.64 26.17 -6.74
CA ALA A 122 -0.77 25.10 -7.71
C ALA A 122 0.56 24.75 -8.41
N GLN A 123 1.44 25.75 -8.60
CA GLN A 123 2.77 25.54 -9.17
C GLN A 123 3.65 24.63 -8.28
N ASP A 124 3.50 24.72 -6.96
CA ASP A 124 4.25 23.84 -6.03
C ASP A 124 3.81 22.38 -6.19
N PHE A 125 2.54 22.12 -6.46
CA PHE A 125 2.03 20.78 -6.77
C PHE A 125 2.51 20.29 -8.13
N VAL A 126 2.51 21.15 -9.17
CA VAL A 126 3.08 20.81 -10.48
C VAL A 126 4.54 20.40 -10.33
N TYR A 127 5.33 21.21 -9.62
CA TYR A 127 6.72 20.91 -9.32
C TYR A 127 6.88 19.58 -8.57
N THR A 128 6.10 19.38 -7.50
CA THR A 128 6.15 18.19 -6.67
C THR A 128 5.89 16.91 -7.47
N ILE A 129 4.81 16.88 -8.26
CA ILE A 129 4.45 15.71 -9.06
C ILE A 129 5.53 15.42 -10.11
N ARG A 130 5.97 16.44 -10.85
CA ARG A 130 7.02 16.30 -11.87
C ARG A 130 8.34 15.85 -11.27
N ARG A 131 8.72 16.37 -10.08
CA ARG A 131 9.94 15.96 -9.37
C ARG A 131 9.87 14.49 -8.95
N GLY A 132 8.77 14.05 -8.34
CA GLY A 132 8.60 12.65 -7.92
C GLY A 132 8.70 11.67 -9.09
N LEU A 133 8.31 12.10 -10.29
CA LEU A 133 8.40 11.31 -11.51
C LEU A 133 9.78 11.38 -12.21
N LYS A 134 10.69 12.28 -11.83
CA LYS A 134 12.03 12.32 -12.44
C LYS A 134 12.75 10.98 -12.18
N PRO A 135 13.34 10.32 -13.19
CA PRO A 135 14.11 9.09 -12.98
C PRO A 135 15.23 9.25 -11.95
N THR A 136 15.84 10.45 -11.87
CA THR A 136 16.91 10.77 -10.92
C THR A 136 16.45 10.89 -9.48
N THR A 137 15.15 11.10 -9.23
CA THR A 137 14.57 11.07 -7.86
C THR A 137 14.53 9.64 -7.31
N ALA A 138 14.52 8.64 -8.19
CA ALA A 138 14.48 7.22 -7.83
C ALA A 138 13.35 6.88 -6.84
N SER A 139 12.20 7.52 -7.00
CA SER A 139 11.01 7.29 -6.17
C SER A 139 10.52 5.86 -6.28
N ARG A 140 10.39 5.18 -5.15
CA ARG A 140 9.84 3.81 -5.10
C ARG A 140 8.32 3.77 -5.25
N THR A 141 7.68 4.92 -5.17
CA THR A 141 6.21 5.08 -5.26
C THR A 141 5.76 5.90 -6.47
N ALA A 142 6.67 6.18 -7.42
CA ALA A 142 6.36 6.93 -8.64
C ALA A 142 5.18 6.34 -9.44
N SER A 143 5.01 5.01 -9.39
CA SER A 143 3.92 4.29 -10.06
C SER A 143 2.52 4.74 -9.62
N LEU A 144 2.37 5.33 -8.44
CA LEU A 144 1.09 5.91 -8.00
C LEU A 144 0.66 7.11 -8.86
N ALA A 145 1.60 7.79 -9.49
CA ALA A 145 1.29 8.89 -10.41
C ALA A 145 1.11 8.45 -11.88
N TYR A 146 1.31 7.17 -12.22
CA TYR A 146 1.21 6.67 -13.60
C TYR A 146 -0.18 6.83 -14.25
N PRO A 147 -1.31 6.91 -13.52
CA PRO A 147 -2.56 7.30 -14.15
C PRO A 147 -2.54 8.70 -14.79
N ILE A 148 -1.66 9.60 -14.33
CA ILE A 148 -1.50 10.93 -14.93
C ILE A 148 -0.92 10.79 -16.35
N LYS A 149 -1.47 11.53 -17.30
CA LYS A 149 -1.08 11.47 -18.71
C LYS A 149 0.42 11.64 -18.88
N TYR A 150 1.06 10.71 -19.57
CA TYR A 150 2.50 10.59 -19.82
C TYR A 150 3.41 10.46 -18.57
N ALA A 151 2.87 10.35 -17.37
CA ALA A 151 3.67 10.22 -16.16
C ALA A 151 4.57 8.97 -16.17
N GLN A 152 4.02 7.82 -16.52
CA GLN A 152 4.80 6.58 -16.67
C GLN A 152 5.88 6.74 -17.75
N ALA A 153 5.49 7.26 -18.92
CA ALA A 153 6.41 7.46 -20.03
C ALA A 153 7.59 8.38 -19.65
N PHE A 154 7.32 9.44 -18.90
CA PHE A 154 8.37 10.33 -18.39
C PHE A 154 9.27 9.62 -17.37
N ASN A 155 8.67 8.91 -16.40
CA ASN A 155 9.44 8.24 -15.35
C ASN A 155 10.33 7.11 -15.90
N GLU A 156 9.86 6.37 -16.91
CA GLU A 156 10.59 5.26 -17.53
C GLU A 156 11.50 5.71 -18.70
N GLY A 157 11.58 7.01 -18.96
CA GLY A 157 12.42 7.57 -20.03
C GLY A 157 11.89 7.26 -21.43
N GLY A 158 10.58 7.13 -21.60
CA GLY A 158 9.92 6.86 -22.87
C GLY A 158 10.16 7.94 -23.93
N VAL A 159 9.84 7.62 -25.18
CA VAL A 159 9.97 8.52 -26.32
C VAL A 159 8.68 8.58 -27.13
N PHE A 160 8.32 9.76 -27.60
CA PHE A 160 7.28 9.95 -28.61
C PHE A 160 7.84 9.65 -30.01
N VAL A 161 6.96 9.28 -30.91
CA VAL A 161 7.30 9.08 -32.33
C VAL A 161 6.84 10.28 -33.14
N PHE A 162 7.78 11.06 -33.67
CA PHE A 162 7.55 12.27 -34.44
C PHE A 162 7.79 12.03 -35.93
N ASP A 163 6.84 12.44 -36.77
CA ASP A 163 6.98 12.47 -38.23
C ASP A 163 7.50 13.80 -38.71
N PRO A 164 8.76 13.94 -39.13
CA PRO A 164 9.32 15.20 -39.59
C PRO A 164 8.72 15.69 -40.92
N SER A 165 8.16 14.78 -41.72
CA SER A 165 7.55 15.11 -43.00
C SER A 165 6.18 15.74 -42.81
N ALA A 166 5.36 15.18 -41.91
CA ALA A 166 4.04 15.69 -41.57
C ALA A 166 4.09 16.75 -40.46
N LYS A 167 5.23 16.91 -39.76
CA LYS A 167 5.42 17.74 -38.58
C LYS A 167 4.42 17.43 -37.45
N THR A 168 4.18 16.15 -37.21
CA THR A 168 3.18 15.66 -36.26
C THR A 168 3.69 14.44 -35.47
N TYR A 169 3.05 14.16 -34.33
CA TYR A 169 3.29 12.93 -33.57
C TYR A 169 2.32 11.82 -34.00
N LEU A 170 2.77 10.58 -34.02
CA LEU A 170 1.89 9.42 -34.14
C LEU A 170 1.03 9.30 -32.87
N LEU A 171 -0.21 8.81 -33.01
CA LEU A 171 -1.16 8.67 -31.91
C LEU A 171 -1.25 7.22 -31.44
N GLU A 172 -1.39 7.02 -30.13
CA GLU A 172 -1.52 5.71 -29.50
C GLU A 172 -2.73 4.93 -30.03
N LYS A 173 -3.88 5.60 -30.22
CA LYS A 173 -5.13 4.98 -30.71
C LYS A 173 -4.98 4.31 -32.09
N ASP A 174 -4.00 4.71 -32.89
CA ASP A 174 -3.77 4.14 -34.23
C ASP A 174 -3.01 2.78 -34.16
N PHE A 175 -2.50 2.42 -32.95
CA PHE A 175 -1.68 1.23 -32.70
C PHE A 175 -2.21 0.35 -31.55
N SER A 176 -3.17 0.83 -30.76
CA SER A 176 -3.79 0.01 -29.72
C SER A 176 -4.60 -1.11 -30.39
N ALA A 177 -4.13 -2.35 -30.22
CA ALA A 177 -4.87 -3.52 -30.62
C ALA A 177 -5.98 -3.79 -29.59
N ASP A 178 -7.23 -3.82 -30.04
CA ASP A 178 -8.26 -4.56 -29.33
C ASP A 178 -7.83 -6.04 -29.29
N PRO A 179 -7.77 -6.70 -28.12
CA PRO A 179 -7.42 -8.12 -28.07
C PRO A 179 -8.44 -8.93 -28.88
N GLY A 180 -8.07 -9.37 -30.07
CA GLY A 180 -8.90 -10.12 -30.97
C GLY A 180 -9.36 -9.43 -32.26
N GLN A 181 -9.01 -8.14 -32.46
CA GLN A 181 -9.15 -7.49 -33.75
C GLN A 181 -7.78 -7.18 -34.37
N PRO A 182 -7.63 -7.25 -35.70
CA PRO A 182 -6.42 -6.77 -36.36
C PRO A 182 -6.27 -5.27 -36.08
N SER A 183 -5.04 -4.83 -35.78
CA SER A 183 -4.69 -3.43 -35.53
C SER A 183 -5.35 -2.51 -36.58
N PRO A 184 -6.00 -1.41 -36.16
CA PRO A 184 -6.76 -0.53 -37.06
C PRO A 184 -5.91 0.30 -38.05
N LEU A 185 -4.64 -0.08 -38.25
CA LEU A 185 -3.72 0.61 -39.17
C LEU A 185 -4.15 0.66 -40.65
N THR A 186 -5.30 0.09 -41.01
CA THR A 186 -5.55 -0.16 -42.43
C THR A 186 -6.42 0.87 -43.12
N GLU A 187 -7.15 1.78 -42.44
CA GLU A 187 -8.10 2.64 -43.18
C GLU A 187 -8.32 4.07 -42.67
N HIS A 188 -7.68 4.52 -41.60
CA HIS A 188 -7.88 5.90 -41.14
C HIS A 188 -6.59 6.72 -41.29
N ALA A 189 -6.73 7.89 -41.90
CA ALA A 189 -5.68 8.91 -41.89
C ALA A 189 -5.22 9.12 -40.42
N VAL A 190 -3.93 8.95 -40.16
CA VAL A 190 -3.33 9.17 -38.85
C VAL A 190 -3.71 10.60 -38.41
N GLN A 191 -4.58 10.71 -37.42
CA GLN A 191 -4.87 12.01 -36.83
C GLN A 191 -3.62 12.51 -36.13
N SER A 192 -3.14 13.65 -36.56
CA SER A 192 -1.91 14.19 -36.06
C SER A 192 -2.18 15.34 -35.08
N VAL A 193 -1.33 15.45 -34.07
CA VAL A 193 -1.34 16.54 -33.09
C VAL A 193 -0.18 17.47 -33.41
N ALA A 194 -0.39 18.77 -33.26
CA ALA A 194 0.66 19.78 -33.49
C ALA A 194 1.93 19.38 -32.70
N ALA A 195 3.08 19.48 -33.38
CA ALA A 195 4.37 19.09 -32.80
C ALA A 195 4.84 20.03 -31.69
N GLU A 196 4.41 21.28 -31.73
CA GLU A 196 4.84 22.33 -30.82
C GLU A 196 3.63 22.90 -30.07
N TYR A 197 3.73 22.94 -28.77
CA TYR A 197 2.91 23.78 -27.90
C TYR A 197 3.83 24.50 -26.91
N PRO A 198 3.54 25.75 -26.56
CA PRO A 198 4.40 26.49 -25.67
C PRO A 198 4.42 25.81 -24.32
N LEU A 199 5.64 25.64 -23.80
CA LEU A 199 5.84 25.24 -22.41
C LEU A 199 5.38 26.39 -21.52
N ILE A 200 4.50 26.09 -20.58
CA ILE A 200 4.15 27.03 -19.53
C ILE A 200 5.29 27.02 -18.54
N ALA A 201 5.98 28.16 -18.38
CA ALA A 201 6.95 28.28 -17.31
C ALA A 201 6.25 28.07 -15.96
N GLU A 202 6.88 27.33 -15.06
CA GLU A 202 6.31 26.97 -13.75
C GLU A 202 5.98 28.21 -12.88
N ASP A 203 6.52 29.38 -13.21
CA ASP A 203 6.29 30.68 -12.57
C ASP A 203 5.18 31.52 -13.20
N LYS A 204 4.55 31.04 -14.27
CA LYS A 204 3.47 31.77 -14.96
C LYS A 204 2.14 31.05 -14.77
N THR A 205 1.11 31.82 -14.44
CA THR A 205 -0.28 31.38 -14.46
C THR A 205 -0.73 31.28 -15.91
N PRO A 206 -1.07 30.10 -16.45
CA PRO A 206 -1.54 29.95 -17.80
C PRO A 206 -2.98 30.47 -17.93
N ASP A 207 -3.30 31.09 -19.06
CA ASP A 207 -4.70 31.26 -19.46
C ASP A 207 -5.33 29.88 -19.70
N ALA A 208 -6.61 29.71 -19.34
CA ALA A 208 -7.35 28.47 -19.49
C ALA A 208 -7.38 27.91 -20.93
N ASP A 209 -7.15 28.77 -21.93
CA ASP A 209 -7.11 28.43 -23.36
C ASP A 209 -5.70 28.33 -23.94
N THR A 210 -4.69 28.14 -23.10
CA THR A 210 -3.31 28.01 -23.59
C THR A 210 -3.12 26.79 -24.48
N ALA A 211 -2.12 26.85 -25.35
CA ALA A 211 -1.75 25.70 -26.18
C ALA A 211 -1.34 24.48 -25.34
N PHE A 212 -0.83 24.66 -24.11
CA PHE A 212 -0.57 23.56 -23.17
C PHE A 212 -1.88 22.85 -22.76
N HIS A 213 -2.91 23.59 -22.35
CA HIS A 213 -4.22 23.05 -22.02
C HIS A 213 -4.81 22.26 -23.21
N GLN A 214 -4.77 22.82 -24.41
CA GLN A 214 -5.19 22.10 -25.60
C GLN A 214 -4.35 20.84 -25.88
N ALA A 215 -3.05 20.89 -25.66
CA ALA A 215 -2.14 19.76 -25.88
C ALA A 215 -2.36 18.60 -24.91
N ILE A 216 -2.56 18.88 -23.62
CA ILE A 216 -2.79 17.80 -22.63
C ILE A 216 -4.16 17.13 -22.79
N HIS A 217 -5.15 17.81 -23.40
CA HIS A 217 -6.46 17.25 -23.74
C HIS A 217 -6.50 16.59 -25.13
N SER A 218 -5.43 16.73 -25.93
CA SER A 218 -5.32 16.08 -27.23
C SER A 218 -5.22 14.56 -27.10
N PRO A 219 -5.57 13.79 -28.14
CA PRO A 219 -5.39 12.35 -28.15
C PRO A 219 -3.96 11.96 -27.77
N ALA A 220 -3.81 10.84 -27.04
CA ALA A 220 -2.52 10.38 -26.56
C ALA A 220 -1.56 10.09 -27.71
N ARG A 221 -0.31 10.59 -27.61
CA ARG A 221 0.76 10.32 -28.56
C ARG A 221 1.28 8.91 -28.32
N LEU A 222 1.70 8.24 -29.40
CA LEU A 222 2.35 6.95 -29.31
C LEU A 222 3.66 7.07 -28.51
N VAL A 223 3.79 6.27 -27.47
CA VAL A 223 4.99 6.16 -26.63
C VAL A 223 5.68 4.84 -26.90
N LEU A 224 6.99 4.89 -27.05
CA LEU A 224 7.85 3.71 -27.14
C LEU A 224 8.91 3.74 -26.05
N PRO A 225 9.52 2.57 -25.71
CA PRO A 225 10.62 2.51 -24.75
C PRO A 225 11.78 3.42 -25.15
N GLY A 226 12.32 4.17 -24.21
CA GLY A 226 13.45 5.05 -24.45
C GLY A 226 14.76 4.30 -24.70
N ALA A 227 14.99 3.19 -23.94
CA ALA A 227 16.15 2.35 -24.15
C ALA A 227 16.10 1.68 -25.53
N GLU A 228 17.16 1.83 -26.32
CA GLU A 228 17.20 1.34 -27.70
C GLU A 228 16.99 -0.17 -27.80
N LYS A 229 17.55 -0.93 -26.87
CA LYS A 229 17.37 -2.39 -26.81
C LYS A 229 15.90 -2.78 -26.67
N ASP A 230 15.19 -2.16 -25.75
CA ASP A 230 13.80 -2.49 -25.44
C ASP A 230 12.87 -1.99 -26.55
N ARG A 231 13.17 -0.82 -27.12
CA ARG A 231 12.49 -0.29 -28.29
C ARG A 231 12.65 -1.20 -29.51
N LYS A 232 13.85 -1.70 -29.78
CA LYS A 232 14.07 -2.69 -30.86
C LYS A 232 13.25 -3.95 -30.62
N ALA A 233 13.26 -4.49 -29.42
CA ALA A 233 12.48 -5.68 -29.08
C ALA A 233 10.98 -5.45 -29.29
N ALA A 234 10.42 -4.31 -28.86
CA ALA A 234 9.03 -3.94 -29.09
C ALA A 234 8.68 -3.84 -30.58
N LEU A 235 9.56 -3.24 -31.38
CA LEU A 235 9.35 -3.12 -32.84
C LEU A 235 9.52 -4.47 -33.58
N GLU A 236 10.34 -5.37 -33.10
CA GLU A 236 10.45 -6.73 -33.65
C GLU A 236 9.21 -7.59 -33.35
N ALA A 237 8.59 -7.36 -32.20
CA ALA A 237 7.36 -8.05 -31.81
C ALA A 237 6.12 -7.59 -32.60
N ASP A 238 6.12 -6.34 -33.14
CA ASP A 238 5.03 -5.78 -33.93
C ASP A 238 5.54 -5.26 -35.30
N PRO A 239 5.45 -6.06 -36.38
CA PRO A 239 5.88 -5.67 -37.72
C PRO A 239 5.14 -4.45 -38.29
N LYS A 240 3.87 -4.23 -37.90
CA LYS A 240 3.08 -3.08 -38.36
C LYS A 240 3.58 -1.80 -37.71
N LEU A 241 3.78 -1.83 -36.39
CA LEU A 241 4.38 -0.74 -35.63
C LEU A 241 5.77 -0.42 -36.17
N LYS A 242 6.61 -1.44 -36.42
CA LYS A 242 7.95 -1.28 -37.01
C LYS A 242 7.91 -0.56 -38.37
N ALA A 243 6.96 -0.92 -39.23
CA ALA A 243 6.79 -0.25 -40.53
C ALA A 243 6.33 1.19 -40.38
N ALA A 244 5.40 1.48 -39.47
CA ALA A 244 4.84 2.80 -39.25
C ALA A 244 5.87 3.80 -38.68
N VAL A 245 6.83 3.35 -37.86
CA VAL A 245 7.86 4.21 -37.25
C VAL A 245 9.13 4.35 -38.12
N ALA A 246 9.21 3.64 -39.24
CA ALA A 246 10.36 3.71 -40.13
C ALA A 246 10.58 5.14 -40.64
N GLY A 247 11.81 5.66 -40.48
CA GLY A 247 12.17 7.03 -40.88
C GLY A 247 11.60 8.14 -39.98
N LYS A 248 10.96 7.80 -38.86
CA LYS A 248 10.47 8.78 -37.88
C LYS A 248 11.54 9.10 -36.83
N GLN A 249 11.35 10.21 -36.10
CA GLN A 249 12.22 10.65 -35.02
C GLN A 249 11.66 10.21 -33.67
N PHE A 250 12.56 9.87 -32.74
CA PHE A 250 12.21 9.53 -31.37
C PHE A 250 12.53 10.71 -30.47
N VAL A 251 11.49 11.33 -29.89
CA VAL A 251 11.58 12.53 -29.06
C VAL A 251 11.35 12.16 -27.61
N PRO A 252 12.30 12.40 -26.70
CA PRO A 252 12.12 12.05 -25.29
C PRO A 252 10.87 12.72 -24.69
N VAL A 253 10.11 11.96 -23.88
CA VAL A 253 9.05 12.51 -23.04
C VAL A 253 9.69 13.33 -21.93
N ARG A 254 9.20 14.55 -21.71
CA ARG A 254 9.73 15.51 -20.74
C ARG A 254 8.76 15.74 -19.58
N ALA A 255 9.24 16.35 -18.50
CA ALA A 255 8.43 16.71 -17.36
C ALA A 255 7.23 17.60 -17.74
N GLU A 256 7.43 18.48 -18.70
CA GLU A 256 6.41 19.42 -19.20
C GLU A 256 5.30 18.72 -19.99
N ASP A 257 5.53 17.52 -20.50
CA ASP A 257 4.51 16.72 -21.19
C ASP A 257 3.56 16.00 -20.21
N VAL A 258 3.91 15.92 -18.92
CA VAL A 258 3.09 15.28 -17.89
C VAL A 258 1.81 16.08 -17.67
N GLY A 259 0.65 15.39 -17.68
CA GLY A 259 -0.69 15.98 -17.63
C GLY A 259 -1.06 16.65 -16.31
N VAL A 260 -0.24 17.55 -15.81
CA VAL A 260 -0.47 18.35 -14.62
C VAL A 260 -0.21 19.82 -14.92
N GLU A 261 -1.19 20.69 -14.64
CA GLU A 261 -1.10 22.14 -14.88
C GLU A 261 -1.65 22.96 -13.72
N ALA A 262 -1.03 24.10 -13.48
CA ALA A 262 -1.59 25.15 -12.65
C ALA A 262 -2.40 26.09 -13.55
N VAL A 263 -3.73 26.00 -13.49
CA VAL A 263 -4.64 26.86 -14.25
C VAL A 263 -4.52 28.31 -13.77
N ASP A 264 -4.39 28.47 -12.45
CA ASP A 264 -4.04 29.69 -11.74
C ASP A 264 -3.30 29.35 -10.46
N ASN A 265 -3.02 30.31 -9.57
CA ASN A 265 -2.28 30.06 -8.34
C ASN A 265 -3.00 29.08 -7.39
N TYR A 266 -4.30 28.90 -7.50
CA TYR A 266 -5.11 28.11 -6.58
C TYR A 266 -6.00 27.07 -7.28
N THR A 267 -5.80 26.87 -8.57
CA THR A 267 -6.50 25.86 -9.35
C THR A 267 -5.49 24.94 -10.03
N LEU A 268 -5.44 23.69 -9.58
CA LEU A 268 -4.62 22.64 -10.14
C LEU A 268 -5.50 21.68 -10.96
N ARG A 269 -5.11 21.39 -12.19
CA ARG A 269 -5.76 20.41 -13.05
C ARG A 269 -4.84 19.23 -13.32
N ILE A 270 -5.39 18.03 -13.23
CA ILE A 270 -4.68 16.77 -13.54
C ILE A 270 -5.48 16.03 -14.61
N VAL A 271 -4.84 15.78 -15.75
CA VAL A 271 -5.40 14.98 -16.85
C VAL A 271 -4.82 13.58 -16.78
N LEU A 272 -5.69 12.58 -16.84
CA LEU A 272 -5.33 11.17 -16.74
C LEU A 272 -5.14 10.55 -18.12
N MET A 273 -4.33 9.52 -18.23
CA MET A 273 -4.11 8.78 -19.47
C MET A 273 -5.37 8.05 -19.92
N GLN A 274 -6.13 7.57 -18.95
CA GLN A 274 -7.43 6.92 -19.13
C GLN A 274 -8.29 7.17 -17.87
N PRO A 275 -9.61 6.94 -17.93
CA PRO A 275 -10.48 7.08 -16.77
C PRO A 275 -9.98 6.29 -15.56
N ALA A 276 -9.90 6.92 -14.39
CA ALA A 276 -9.44 6.29 -13.16
C ALA A 276 -10.23 6.78 -11.93
N PRO A 277 -11.43 6.23 -11.67
CA PRO A 277 -12.28 6.65 -10.56
C PRO A 277 -11.62 6.53 -9.17
N TYR A 278 -10.61 5.68 -9.05
CA TYR A 278 -9.82 5.49 -7.83
C TYR A 278 -8.74 6.54 -7.62
N PHE A 279 -8.49 7.43 -8.58
CA PHE A 279 -7.35 8.37 -8.53
C PHE A 279 -7.38 9.29 -7.31
N ILE A 280 -8.57 9.75 -6.89
CA ILE A 280 -8.72 10.61 -5.72
C ILE A 280 -8.24 9.90 -4.43
N SER A 281 -8.46 8.59 -4.31
CA SER A 281 -8.04 7.82 -3.13
C SER A 281 -6.52 7.70 -2.98
N MET A 282 -5.75 8.03 -4.04
CA MET A 282 -4.30 8.09 -4.01
C MET A 282 -3.75 9.43 -3.47
N MET A 283 -4.54 10.50 -3.52
CA MET A 283 -4.06 11.87 -3.21
C MET A 283 -3.55 12.07 -1.78
N PRO A 284 -4.03 11.34 -0.74
CA PRO A 284 -3.47 11.44 0.60
C PRO A 284 -2.07 10.80 0.74
N HIS A 285 -1.64 9.99 -0.23
CA HIS A 285 -0.36 9.28 -0.16
C HIS A 285 0.83 10.25 -0.12
N GLN A 286 1.90 9.85 0.57
CA GLN A 286 3.08 10.69 0.78
C GLN A 286 3.71 11.23 -0.50
N PHE A 287 3.62 10.50 -1.63
CA PHE A 287 4.13 10.92 -2.93
C PHE A 287 3.55 12.27 -3.40
N PHE A 288 2.27 12.55 -3.10
CA PHE A 288 1.55 13.76 -3.53
C PHE A 288 1.60 14.90 -2.51
N ARG A 289 2.34 14.77 -1.40
CA ARG A 289 2.48 15.82 -0.39
C ARG A 289 3.38 16.92 -0.92
N VAL A 290 2.91 18.18 -0.83
CA VAL A 290 3.55 19.32 -1.50
C VAL A 290 4.91 19.67 -0.88
N LEU A 291 5.88 19.98 -1.74
CA LEU A 291 7.25 20.29 -1.40
C LEU A 291 7.59 21.74 -1.75
N HIS A 292 8.44 22.37 -0.93
CA HIS A 292 8.91 23.73 -1.15
C HIS A 292 10.07 23.76 -2.14
N ARG A 293 9.78 24.07 -3.42
CA ARG A 293 10.72 24.03 -4.54
C ARG A 293 12.05 24.71 -4.23
N LYS A 294 12.00 25.96 -3.71
CA LYS A 294 13.20 26.79 -3.47
C LYS A 294 14.17 26.13 -2.48
N THR A 295 13.66 25.45 -1.45
CA THR A 295 14.48 24.72 -0.49
C THR A 295 15.23 23.56 -1.17
N LEU A 296 14.54 22.77 -1.98
CA LEU A 296 15.13 21.65 -2.69
C LEU A 296 16.20 22.11 -3.69
N GLU A 297 15.94 23.19 -4.44
CA GLU A 297 16.88 23.74 -5.40
C GLU A 297 18.10 24.38 -4.72
N THR A 298 17.92 24.94 -3.52
CA THR A 298 19.00 25.59 -2.78
C THR A 298 19.94 24.61 -2.11
N PHE A 299 19.40 23.55 -1.48
CA PHE A 299 20.16 22.66 -0.61
C PHE A 299 20.41 21.26 -1.20
N GLY A 300 19.83 20.94 -2.38
CA GLY A 300 19.98 19.61 -3.00
C GLY A 300 19.64 18.50 -2.02
N ASP A 301 20.49 17.48 -1.91
CA ASP A 301 20.26 16.30 -1.05
C ASP A 301 20.18 16.63 0.46
N ALA A 302 20.70 17.79 0.89
CA ALA A 302 20.67 18.24 2.28
C ALA A 302 19.38 19.02 2.65
N TRP A 303 18.38 19.08 1.77
CA TRP A 303 17.15 19.85 1.99
C TRP A 303 16.31 19.34 3.17
N THR A 304 16.46 18.05 3.54
CA THR A 304 15.74 17.43 4.67
C THR A 304 16.44 17.61 6.02
N ASP A 305 17.61 18.24 6.07
CA ASP A 305 18.30 18.54 7.33
C ASP A 305 17.43 19.45 8.21
N PRO A 306 17.44 19.27 9.55
CA PRO A 306 16.61 20.08 10.46
C PRO A 306 16.80 21.60 10.33
N SER A 307 17.95 22.04 9.84
CA SER A 307 18.26 23.47 9.63
C SER A 307 17.74 24.02 8.28
N HIS A 308 17.36 23.15 7.35
CA HIS A 308 17.00 23.54 5.98
C HIS A 308 15.54 23.24 5.65
N ILE A 309 14.99 22.16 6.20
CA ILE A 309 13.69 21.62 5.81
C ILE A 309 12.57 22.66 6.00
N VAL A 310 11.81 22.88 4.93
CA VAL A 310 10.58 23.67 4.93
C VAL A 310 9.41 22.71 4.70
N THR A 311 8.47 22.69 5.63
CA THR A 311 7.37 21.74 5.69
C THR A 311 6.04 22.38 5.31
N SER A 312 5.03 21.59 4.96
CA SER A 312 3.69 22.05 4.59
C SER A 312 2.60 21.49 5.50
N GLY A 313 2.97 20.64 6.45
CA GLY A 313 2.04 19.90 7.32
C GLY A 313 1.79 20.54 8.69
N PRO A 314 1.04 19.85 9.56
CA PRO A 314 0.67 20.34 10.89
C PRO A 314 1.84 20.50 11.86
N PHE A 315 2.98 19.89 11.56
CA PHE A 315 4.18 19.95 12.38
C PHE A 315 5.39 20.28 11.50
N LYS A 316 6.41 20.87 12.14
CA LYS A 316 7.73 21.10 11.55
C LYS A 316 8.80 20.34 12.31
N LEU A 317 9.91 20.01 11.65
CA LEU A 317 11.01 19.26 12.22
C LEU A 317 11.75 20.12 13.25
N GLU A 318 11.88 19.60 14.49
CA GLU A 318 12.71 20.20 15.54
C GLU A 318 14.11 19.57 15.54
N SER A 319 14.19 18.24 15.46
CA SER A 319 15.44 17.51 15.46
C SER A 319 15.29 16.10 14.90
N TRP A 320 16.38 15.57 14.35
CA TRP A 320 16.53 14.17 13.98
C TRP A 320 17.83 13.64 14.57
N LYS A 321 17.70 12.79 15.58
CA LYS A 321 18.80 12.07 16.18
C LYS A 321 18.78 10.64 15.69
N HIS A 322 19.70 10.30 14.80
CA HIS A 322 19.79 9.00 14.17
C HIS A 322 19.80 7.86 15.19
N TYR A 323 19.06 6.79 14.91
CA TYR A 323 18.86 5.58 15.72
C TYR A 323 18.29 5.85 17.13
N ASP A 324 17.74 7.03 17.38
CA ASP A 324 17.07 7.38 18.64
C ASP A 324 15.64 7.89 18.35
N ARG A 325 15.51 9.10 17.77
CA ARG A 325 14.19 9.70 17.54
C ARG A 325 14.19 10.82 16.51
N VAL A 326 13.03 11.02 15.90
CA VAL A 326 12.66 12.25 15.20
C VAL A 326 11.71 13.04 16.08
N VAL A 327 11.95 14.34 16.27
CA VAL A 327 11.09 15.22 17.07
C VAL A 327 10.50 16.29 16.17
N VAL A 328 9.17 16.40 16.20
CA VAL A 328 8.43 17.41 15.46
C VAL A 328 7.59 18.25 16.42
N VAL A 329 7.46 19.55 16.11
CA VAL A 329 6.70 20.52 16.91
C VAL A 329 5.60 21.15 16.06
N ARG A 330 4.49 21.49 16.70
CA ARG A 330 3.35 22.14 16.02
C ARG A 330 3.82 23.34 15.20
N ASP A 331 3.39 23.42 13.95
CA ASP A 331 3.68 24.56 13.09
C ASP A 331 2.60 25.65 13.26
N PRO A 332 2.94 26.85 13.75
CA PRO A 332 1.98 27.94 13.89
C PRO A 332 1.56 28.53 12.53
N MET A 333 2.33 28.29 11.44
CA MET A 333 2.01 28.78 10.08
C MET A 333 1.05 27.83 9.32
N TYR A 334 0.83 26.62 9.85
CA TYR A 334 -0.10 25.68 9.25
C TYR A 334 -1.52 26.24 9.23
N TRP A 335 -2.22 26.15 8.10
CA TRP A 335 -3.55 26.75 7.90
C TRP A 335 -4.58 26.34 8.96
N ASP A 336 -4.50 25.13 9.51
CA ASP A 336 -5.41 24.62 10.54
C ASP A 336 -4.75 24.49 11.93
N ALA A 337 -3.70 25.26 12.20
CA ALA A 337 -2.91 25.21 13.44
C ALA A 337 -3.75 25.31 14.71
N LYS A 338 -4.89 26.05 14.67
CA LYS A 338 -5.83 26.21 15.80
C LYS A 338 -6.47 24.89 16.26
N ASN A 339 -6.60 23.92 15.33
CA ASN A 339 -7.21 22.62 15.59
C ASN A 339 -6.17 21.55 15.97
N VAL A 340 -4.87 21.77 15.71
CA VAL A 340 -3.79 20.88 16.14
C VAL A 340 -3.59 20.99 17.65
N LYS A 341 -3.89 19.91 18.38
CA LYS A 341 -3.90 19.90 19.86
C LYS A 341 -2.56 19.47 20.47
N LEU A 342 -1.78 18.68 19.78
CA LEU A 342 -0.44 18.30 20.22
C LEU A 342 0.53 19.47 20.02
N ASP A 343 1.40 19.69 21.00
CA ASP A 343 2.49 20.65 20.86
C ASP A 343 3.72 20.01 20.23
N LYS A 344 3.88 18.69 20.46
CA LYS A 344 5.08 17.92 20.03
C LYS A 344 4.72 16.45 19.83
N ILE A 345 5.38 15.82 18.84
CA ILE A 345 5.42 14.36 18.68
C ILE A 345 6.89 13.92 18.72
N MET A 346 7.17 12.91 19.52
CA MET A 346 8.46 12.22 19.57
C MET A 346 8.29 10.86 18.91
N PHE A 347 8.82 10.71 17.70
CA PHE A 347 8.86 9.44 16.98
C PHE A 347 10.11 8.65 17.40
N PHE A 348 9.94 7.66 18.26
CA PHE A 348 11.02 6.76 18.65
C PHE A 348 11.32 5.77 17.54
N LEU A 349 12.62 5.58 17.25
CA LEU A 349 13.12 4.72 16.17
C LEU A 349 13.53 3.37 16.77
N LEU A 350 12.58 2.48 16.95
CA LEU A 350 12.75 1.18 17.58
C LEU A 350 12.22 0.07 16.66
N ALA A 351 13.00 -0.97 16.45
CA ALA A 351 12.63 -2.13 15.62
C ALA A 351 12.20 -3.36 16.43
N ASP A 352 12.68 -3.50 17.69
CA ASP A 352 12.39 -4.68 18.51
C ASP A 352 11.04 -4.57 19.23
N ASN A 353 10.10 -5.45 18.87
CA ASN A 353 8.75 -5.46 19.41
C ASN A 353 8.70 -5.72 20.92
N THR A 354 9.60 -6.52 21.48
CA THR A 354 9.63 -6.83 22.91
C THR A 354 10.05 -5.60 23.73
N THR A 355 11.03 -4.87 23.23
CA THR A 355 11.46 -3.58 23.82
C THR A 355 10.33 -2.55 23.76
N MET A 356 9.65 -2.41 22.62
CA MET A 356 8.49 -1.52 22.48
C MET A 356 7.41 -1.82 23.50
N MET A 357 7.03 -3.09 23.61
CA MET A 357 5.99 -3.52 24.56
C MET A 357 6.40 -3.30 26.01
N SER A 358 7.69 -3.48 26.33
CA SER A 358 8.23 -3.21 27.65
C SER A 358 8.19 -1.72 28.02
N LEU A 359 8.58 -0.85 27.10
CA LEU A 359 8.51 0.62 27.26
C LEU A 359 7.06 1.10 27.35
N TYR A 360 6.16 0.53 26.53
CA TYR A 360 4.73 0.83 26.61
C TYR A 360 4.16 0.42 27.99
N LYS A 361 4.50 -0.77 28.49
CA LYS A 361 4.10 -1.25 29.82
C LYS A 361 4.64 -0.34 30.93
N ALA A 362 5.85 0.16 30.79
CA ALA A 362 6.47 1.08 31.76
C ALA A 362 5.85 2.49 31.74
N GLY A 363 5.03 2.84 30.73
CA GLY A 363 4.46 4.17 30.53
C GLY A 363 5.41 5.17 29.88
N GLU A 364 6.47 4.67 29.24
CA GLU A 364 7.45 5.47 28.49
C GLU A 364 6.99 5.78 27.06
N LEU A 365 6.03 5.00 26.53
CA LEU A 365 5.38 5.17 25.23
C LEU A 365 3.87 5.33 25.39
N ASP A 366 3.25 6.17 24.54
CA ASP A 366 1.83 6.45 24.52
C ASP A 366 1.08 5.61 23.47
N ALA A 367 1.75 5.31 22.35
CA ALA A 367 1.23 4.41 21.33
C ALA A 367 2.37 3.74 20.55
N THR A 368 2.05 2.57 19.97
CA THR A 368 2.93 1.84 19.06
C THR A 368 2.31 1.86 17.65
N TYR A 369 3.05 1.39 16.64
CA TYR A 369 2.51 1.23 15.28
C TYR A 369 1.89 -0.17 15.09
N ASN A 370 1.28 -0.42 13.94
CA ASN A 370 0.70 -1.72 13.57
C ASN A 370 1.72 -2.88 13.60
N HIS A 371 1.26 -4.09 13.90
CA HIS A 371 2.05 -5.34 13.98
C HIS A 371 3.11 -5.37 15.09
N THR A 372 2.97 -4.56 16.14
CA THR A 372 3.94 -4.50 17.24
C THR A 372 3.69 -5.48 18.37
N VAL A 373 2.46 -6.01 18.50
CA VAL A 373 2.14 -6.98 19.55
C VAL A 373 2.58 -8.38 19.14
N PRO A 374 3.57 -8.99 19.85
CA PRO A 374 4.00 -10.34 19.56
C PRO A 374 2.86 -11.37 19.75
N ALA A 375 2.80 -12.39 18.89
CA ALA A 375 1.74 -13.41 18.95
C ALA A 375 1.66 -14.09 20.34
N ALA A 376 2.78 -14.35 20.98
CA ALA A 376 2.83 -14.95 22.32
C ALA A 376 2.19 -14.10 23.44
N TRP A 377 1.90 -12.83 23.19
CA TRP A 377 1.31 -11.91 24.16
C TRP A 377 -0.19 -11.70 23.94
N LEU A 378 -0.75 -12.20 22.85
CA LEU A 378 -2.14 -11.94 22.45
C LEU A 378 -3.16 -12.42 23.50
N ASP A 379 -2.93 -13.59 24.13
CA ASP A 379 -3.82 -14.11 25.17
C ASP A 379 -3.89 -13.18 26.40
N VAL A 380 -2.80 -12.48 26.70
CA VAL A 380 -2.71 -11.56 27.85
C VAL A 380 -3.19 -10.15 27.47
N ILE A 381 -2.88 -9.70 26.28
CA ILE A 381 -3.13 -8.31 25.84
C ILE A 381 -4.50 -8.17 25.16
N GLY A 382 -4.96 -9.17 24.41
CA GLY A 382 -6.20 -9.11 23.64
C GLY A 382 -7.46 -8.70 24.44
N PRO A 383 -7.63 -9.11 25.70
CA PRO A 383 -8.75 -8.67 26.53
C PRO A 383 -8.66 -7.22 27.03
N LEU A 384 -7.52 -6.54 26.86
CA LEU A 384 -7.29 -5.21 27.40
C LEU A 384 -7.84 -4.11 26.47
N LYS A 385 -8.35 -3.04 27.05
CA LYS A 385 -9.01 -1.96 26.30
C LYS A 385 -8.06 -1.05 25.50
N ASP A 386 -6.78 -1.09 25.77
CA ASP A 386 -5.74 -0.34 25.03
C ASP A 386 -5.08 -1.17 23.91
N PHE A 387 -5.55 -2.40 23.69
CA PHE A 387 -5.21 -3.20 22.52
C PHE A 387 -6.09 -2.83 21.33
N MET A 388 -5.44 -2.48 20.21
CA MET A 388 -6.08 -2.10 18.97
C MET A 388 -5.90 -3.22 17.96
N ASP A 389 -7.00 -3.82 17.50
CA ASP A 389 -7.01 -4.82 16.44
C ASP A 389 -8.15 -4.51 15.46
N ALA A 390 -7.85 -4.51 14.17
CA ALA A 390 -8.82 -4.32 13.11
C ALA A 390 -8.32 -5.01 11.83
N PRO A 391 -9.22 -5.42 10.94
CA PRO A 391 -8.85 -5.84 9.60
C PRO A 391 -8.05 -4.75 8.89
N GLU A 392 -6.96 -5.14 8.24
CA GLU A 392 -6.10 -4.28 7.43
C GLU A 392 -6.45 -4.46 5.95
N ALA A 393 -6.30 -3.42 5.15
CA ALA A 393 -6.40 -3.52 3.70
C ALA A 393 -5.17 -4.25 3.13
N ALA A 394 -4.91 -5.44 3.65
CA ALA A 394 -3.81 -6.30 3.26
C ALA A 394 -4.22 -7.77 3.32
N ILE A 395 -3.68 -8.55 2.40
CA ILE A 395 -3.95 -9.99 2.29
C ILE A 395 -2.67 -10.79 2.15
N GLU A 396 -2.67 -12.00 2.65
CA GLU A 396 -1.68 -13.00 2.30
C GLU A 396 -2.31 -14.03 1.36
N TYR A 397 -1.59 -14.30 0.27
CA TYR A 397 -1.98 -15.27 -0.74
C TYR A 397 -0.74 -15.94 -1.33
N TYR A 398 -0.92 -17.04 -2.04
CA TYR A 398 0.17 -17.70 -2.76
C TYR A 398 -0.12 -17.70 -4.26
N ASN A 399 0.90 -17.43 -5.08
CA ASN A 399 0.77 -17.56 -6.53
C ASN A 399 0.99 -19.01 -6.98
N PHE A 400 0.27 -19.42 -7.99
CA PHE A 400 0.62 -20.56 -8.81
C PHE A 400 1.40 -20.11 -10.05
N ASN A 401 2.48 -20.79 -10.39
CA ASN A 401 3.07 -20.65 -11.72
C ASN A 401 2.14 -21.30 -12.75
N THR A 402 1.38 -20.48 -13.50
CA THR A 402 0.42 -20.98 -14.50
C THR A 402 1.08 -21.34 -15.84
N LYS A 403 2.37 -21.08 -15.99
CA LYS A 403 3.12 -21.29 -17.24
C LYS A 403 3.95 -22.58 -17.25
N SER A 404 4.27 -23.14 -16.08
CA SER A 404 5.14 -24.31 -15.97
C SER A 404 4.67 -25.31 -14.90
N GLY A 405 5.15 -26.55 -15.00
CA GLY A 405 4.92 -27.59 -14.01
C GLY A 405 3.46 -28.06 -13.88
N PRO A 406 3.14 -28.76 -12.79
CA PRO A 406 1.81 -29.35 -12.57
C PRO A 406 0.73 -28.28 -12.37
N THR A 407 1.08 -27.07 -11.92
CA THR A 407 0.16 -25.96 -11.69
C THR A 407 -0.32 -25.28 -12.98
N LYS A 408 0.10 -25.72 -14.17
CA LYS A 408 -0.57 -25.36 -15.44
C LYS A 408 -1.99 -25.90 -15.49
N ASP A 409 -2.24 -27.08 -14.90
CA ASP A 409 -3.56 -27.69 -14.87
C ASP A 409 -4.45 -27.02 -13.81
N LEU A 410 -5.59 -26.49 -14.24
CA LEU A 410 -6.57 -25.85 -13.37
C LEU A 410 -7.06 -26.78 -12.24
N ARG A 411 -7.20 -28.08 -12.53
CA ARG A 411 -7.64 -29.08 -11.56
C ARG A 411 -6.64 -29.20 -10.39
N VAL A 412 -5.35 -29.13 -10.69
CA VAL A 412 -4.27 -29.13 -9.69
C VAL A 412 -4.35 -27.87 -8.84
N ARG A 413 -4.49 -26.69 -9.46
CA ARG A 413 -4.61 -25.43 -8.71
C ARG A 413 -5.81 -25.42 -7.78
N LYS A 414 -6.98 -25.81 -8.28
CA LYS A 414 -8.20 -25.92 -7.45
C LYS A 414 -8.05 -26.93 -6.32
N ALA A 415 -7.46 -28.08 -6.58
CA ALA A 415 -7.22 -29.10 -5.56
C ALA A 415 -6.31 -28.60 -4.44
N LEU A 416 -5.20 -27.94 -4.78
CA LEU A 416 -4.28 -27.37 -3.79
C LEU A 416 -4.94 -26.26 -2.96
N ASN A 417 -5.76 -25.42 -3.58
CA ASN A 417 -6.53 -24.40 -2.85
C ASN A 417 -7.58 -25.01 -1.92
N MET A 418 -8.38 -25.97 -2.41
CA MET A 418 -9.46 -26.61 -1.64
C MET A 418 -8.97 -27.52 -0.52
N SER A 419 -7.71 -27.94 -0.54
CA SER A 419 -7.11 -28.80 0.48
C SER A 419 -6.47 -28.04 1.66
N ILE A 420 -6.47 -26.69 1.63
CA ILE A 420 -6.01 -25.86 2.76
C ILE A 420 -7.20 -25.49 3.63
N ASP A 421 -7.17 -25.95 4.88
CA ASP A 421 -8.07 -25.50 5.93
C ASP A 421 -7.69 -24.08 6.38
N LYS A 422 -8.30 -23.09 5.70
CA LYS A 422 -7.99 -21.67 5.94
C LYS A 422 -8.48 -21.21 7.32
N GLN A 423 -9.50 -21.88 7.88
CA GLN A 423 -9.96 -21.59 9.24
C GLN A 423 -8.90 -22.01 10.26
N ALA A 424 -8.33 -23.22 10.14
CA ALA A 424 -7.24 -23.66 11.02
C ALA A 424 -6.01 -22.75 10.94
N LEU A 425 -5.71 -22.21 9.75
CA LEU A 425 -4.66 -21.22 9.56
C LEU A 425 -4.99 -19.89 10.25
N ALA A 426 -6.22 -19.43 10.09
CA ALA A 426 -6.72 -18.20 10.70
C ALA A 426 -6.74 -18.29 12.24
N ASP A 427 -7.18 -19.43 12.78
CA ASP A 427 -7.19 -19.70 14.21
C ASP A 427 -5.77 -19.71 14.80
N TRP A 428 -4.82 -20.35 14.11
CA TRP A 428 -3.41 -20.37 14.52
C TRP A 428 -2.79 -18.98 14.59
N ARG A 429 -3.20 -18.07 13.69
CA ARG A 429 -2.70 -16.69 13.62
C ARG A 429 -3.61 -15.68 14.31
N HIS A 430 -4.78 -16.09 14.79
CA HIS A 430 -5.83 -15.20 15.33
C HIS A 430 -6.24 -14.09 14.35
N ILE A 431 -6.45 -14.43 13.06
CA ILE A 431 -6.83 -13.51 11.97
C ILE A 431 -8.03 -14.06 11.20
N GLN A 432 -8.47 -13.36 10.15
CA GLN A 432 -9.64 -13.80 9.36
C GLN A 432 -9.21 -14.66 8.15
N PRO A 433 -9.89 -15.79 7.90
CA PRO A 433 -9.67 -16.57 6.69
C PRO A 433 -10.19 -15.82 5.46
N LEU A 434 -9.55 -16.04 4.31
CA LEU A 434 -9.91 -15.39 3.06
C LEU A 434 -10.03 -16.41 1.92
N THR A 435 -11.09 -16.27 1.10
CA THR A 435 -11.29 -17.07 -0.11
C THR A 435 -11.34 -16.22 -1.39
N ALA A 436 -11.31 -14.91 -1.25
CA ALA A 436 -11.33 -13.92 -2.32
C ALA A 436 -9.96 -13.24 -2.47
N MET A 437 -9.77 -12.44 -3.51
CA MET A 437 -8.54 -11.65 -3.70
C MET A 437 -8.61 -10.28 -3.03
N THR A 438 -9.81 -9.79 -2.75
CA THR A 438 -10.04 -8.56 -1.99
C THR A 438 -10.29 -8.87 -0.51
N PRO A 439 -9.77 -8.06 0.44
CA PRO A 439 -9.97 -8.30 1.87
C PRO A 439 -11.43 -8.09 2.29
N THR A 440 -11.96 -9.05 3.04
CA THR A 440 -13.36 -9.05 3.48
C THR A 440 -13.65 -7.90 4.43
N GLY A 441 -14.72 -7.14 4.15
CA GLY A 441 -15.24 -6.08 5.02
C GLY A 441 -14.49 -4.74 4.93
N ILE A 442 -13.48 -4.63 4.06
CA ILE A 442 -12.68 -3.40 3.90
C ILE A 442 -13.38 -2.38 2.99
N PHE A 443 -14.05 -2.83 1.94
CA PHE A 443 -14.69 -1.96 0.95
C PHE A 443 -16.22 -1.98 1.13
N PRO A 444 -16.83 -0.96 1.76
CA PRO A 444 -18.28 -0.92 1.99
C PRO A 444 -19.07 -0.99 0.68
N GLY A 445 -20.03 -1.92 0.60
CA GLY A 445 -20.87 -2.08 -0.57
C GLY A 445 -20.25 -2.89 -1.73
N TYR A 446 -18.99 -3.33 -1.59
CA TYR A 446 -18.36 -4.22 -2.57
C TYR A 446 -18.98 -5.63 -2.49
N PRO A 447 -19.57 -6.17 -3.58
CA PRO A 447 -20.20 -7.49 -3.59
C PRO A 447 -19.14 -8.59 -3.72
N GLN A 448 -18.39 -8.82 -2.63
CA GLN A 448 -17.24 -9.69 -2.62
C GLN A 448 -17.56 -11.12 -3.07
N PRO A 449 -16.90 -11.64 -4.12
CA PRO A 449 -17.06 -13.02 -4.57
C PRO A 449 -16.53 -14.03 -3.55
N LYS A 450 -16.95 -15.28 -3.69
CA LYS A 450 -16.47 -16.39 -2.85
C LYS A 450 -15.73 -17.40 -3.71
N GLY A 451 -14.50 -17.68 -3.34
CA GLY A 451 -13.72 -18.78 -3.92
C GLY A 451 -14.16 -20.15 -3.40
N ASP A 452 -13.53 -21.20 -3.93
CA ASP A 452 -13.78 -22.57 -3.54
C ASP A 452 -13.57 -22.80 -2.02
N PRO A 453 -14.51 -23.49 -1.33
CA PRO A 453 -14.39 -23.81 0.09
C PRO A 453 -13.36 -24.94 0.34
N TYR A 454 -13.00 -25.14 1.61
CA TYR A 454 -12.24 -26.31 2.04
C TYR A 454 -13.01 -27.60 1.76
N ASP A 455 -12.47 -28.46 0.90
CA ASP A 455 -13.03 -29.77 0.53
C ASP A 455 -11.90 -30.71 0.07
N PRO A 456 -11.24 -31.38 1.02
CA PRO A 456 -10.13 -32.27 0.71
C PRO A 456 -10.51 -33.49 -0.14
N GLU A 457 -11.75 -33.97 -0.04
CA GLU A 457 -12.18 -35.13 -0.83
C GLU A 457 -12.39 -34.76 -2.29
N LYS A 458 -12.99 -33.61 -2.56
CA LYS A 458 -13.06 -33.06 -3.93
C LYS A 458 -11.67 -32.74 -4.48
N ALA A 459 -10.76 -32.25 -3.64
CA ALA A 459 -9.37 -31.99 -4.03
C ALA A 459 -8.65 -33.27 -4.49
N LYS A 460 -8.75 -34.36 -3.74
CA LYS A 460 -8.19 -35.68 -4.13
C LYS A 460 -8.77 -36.16 -5.45
N LYS A 461 -10.07 -36.00 -5.66
CA LYS A 461 -10.74 -36.38 -6.90
C LYS A 461 -10.19 -35.59 -8.10
N LEU A 462 -10.05 -34.27 -7.96
CA LEU A 462 -9.46 -33.41 -9.00
C LEU A 462 -8.03 -33.81 -9.34
N LEU A 463 -7.20 -34.18 -8.36
CA LEU A 463 -5.83 -34.65 -8.59
C LEU A 463 -5.82 -36.00 -9.29
N ALA A 464 -6.72 -36.93 -8.95
CA ALA A 464 -6.85 -38.19 -9.66
C ALA A 464 -7.28 -37.99 -11.13
N GLU A 465 -8.23 -37.09 -11.38
CA GLU A 465 -8.67 -36.67 -12.73
C GLU A 465 -7.54 -36.00 -13.51
N ALA A 466 -6.63 -35.27 -12.84
CA ALA A 466 -5.45 -34.67 -13.44
C ALA A 466 -4.33 -35.68 -13.76
N GLY A 467 -4.53 -36.97 -13.43
CA GLY A 467 -3.63 -38.06 -13.76
C GLY A 467 -2.81 -38.61 -12.60
N TYR A 468 -2.88 -38.01 -11.41
CA TYR A 468 -2.18 -38.46 -10.21
C TYR A 468 -3.00 -39.55 -9.47
N LYS A 469 -3.16 -40.71 -10.11
CA LYS A 469 -4.00 -41.79 -9.62
C LYS A 469 -3.31 -43.14 -9.59
N ASP A 470 -3.73 -44.01 -8.68
CA ASP A 470 -3.32 -45.41 -8.58
C ASP A 470 -4.02 -46.28 -9.65
N GLY A 471 -3.77 -47.59 -9.61
CA GLY A 471 -4.41 -48.55 -10.50
C GLY A 471 -5.92 -48.72 -10.31
N ALA A 472 -6.47 -48.29 -9.17
CA ALA A 472 -7.90 -48.33 -8.85
C ALA A 472 -8.59 -46.99 -9.20
N GLY A 473 -7.84 -45.97 -9.66
CA GLY A 473 -8.35 -44.67 -10.04
C GLY A 473 -8.40 -43.63 -8.92
N ASN A 474 -7.94 -43.97 -7.70
CA ASN A 474 -7.89 -43.06 -6.58
C ASN A 474 -6.62 -42.19 -6.61
N PHE A 475 -6.66 -41.04 -5.95
CA PHE A 475 -5.50 -40.16 -5.83
C PHE A 475 -4.30 -40.88 -5.21
N ASP A 476 -3.14 -40.76 -5.86
CA ASP A 476 -1.86 -41.32 -5.41
C ASP A 476 -0.89 -40.17 -5.03
N PRO A 477 -0.66 -39.92 -3.73
CA PRO A 477 0.24 -38.88 -3.26
C PRO A 477 1.66 -38.99 -3.80
N LYS A 478 2.18 -40.22 -3.95
CA LYS A 478 3.55 -40.47 -4.45
C LYS A 478 3.73 -40.01 -5.91
N LYS A 479 2.71 -40.23 -6.74
CA LYS A 479 2.74 -39.75 -8.12
C LYS A 479 2.70 -38.24 -8.20
N PHE A 480 1.98 -37.59 -7.28
CA PHE A 480 1.95 -36.14 -7.21
C PHE A 480 3.27 -35.56 -6.70
N GLU A 481 3.88 -36.12 -5.66
CA GLU A 481 5.20 -35.71 -5.18
C GLU A 481 6.29 -35.86 -6.23
N ALA A 482 6.21 -36.89 -7.09
CA ALA A 482 7.12 -37.08 -8.22
C ALA A 482 6.99 -36.01 -9.33
N SER A 483 6.00 -35.14 -9.29
CA SER A 483 5.83 -34.01 -10.23
C SER A 483 6.77 -32.84 -10.00
N GLU A 484 7.65 -32.92 -8.99
CA GLU A 484 8.64 -31.89 -8.61
C GLU A 484 8.02 -30.51 -8.26
N ILE A 485 6.79 -30.49 -7.76
CA ILE A 485 6.18 -29.24 -7.28
C ILE A 485 6.91 -28.74 -6.03
N GLU A 486 7.12 -27.45 -5.93
CA GLU A 486 7.74 -26.78 -4.77
C GLU A 486 6.96 -25.56 -4.32
N LEU A 487 7.18 -25.14 -3.08
CA LEU A 487 6.79 -23.84 -2.54
C LEU A 487 8.05 -23.01 -2.29
N ILE A 488 8.21 -21.90 -3.03
CA ILE A 488 9.26 -20.93 -2.74
C ILE A 488 8.76 -19.88 -1.74
N SER A 489 9.62 -19.51 -0.78
CA SER A 489 9.36 -18.48 0.20
C SER A 489 10.63 -17.71 0.53
N ASN A 490 10.51 -16.41 0.78
CA ASN A 490 11.62 -15.64 1.34
C ASN A 490 11.75 -15.89 2.86
N THR A 491 12.96 -15.61 3.39
CA THR A 491 13.31 -15.90 4.78
C THR A 491 12.94 -14.81 5.78
N ASP A 492 12.27 -13.74 5.35
CA ASP A 492 11.92 -12.63 6.22
C ASP A 492 10.82 -12.95 7.21
N GLY A 493 10.98 -12.43 8.41
CA GLY A 493 9.97 -12.50 9.46
C GLY A 493 9.48 -13.92 9.73
N SER A 494 8.16 -14.11 9.74
CA SER A 494 7.49 -15.40 9.99
C SER A 494 7.17 -16.18 8.72
N ASN A 495 7.74 -15.85 7.56
CA ASN A 495 7.35 -16.43 6.27
C ASN A 495 7.62 -17.95 6.19
N ILE A 496 8.76 -18.42 6.72
CA ILE A 496 9.08 -19.85 6.70
C ILE A 496 8.18 -20.65 7.65
N PRO A 497 8.01 -20.29 8.95
CA PRO A 497 7.01 -20.93 9.81
C PRO A 497 5.60 -20.98 9.21
N TYR A 498 5.21 -19.93 8.49
CA TYR A 498 3.94 -19.88 7.81
C TYR A 498 3.85 -20.88 6.65
N ALA A 499 4.89 -20.96 5.82
CA ALA A 499 4.98 -21.94 4.73
C ALA A 499 4.97 -23.38 5.25
N GLU A 500 5.64 -23.65 6.38
CA GLU A 500 5.65 -24.94 7.07
C GLU A 500 4.26 -25.34 7.58
N PHE A 501 3.50 -24.37 8.11
CA PHE A 501 2.13 -24.62 8.53
C PHE A 501 1.24 -25.00 7.33
N ILE A 502 1.33 -24.28 6.21
CA ILE A 502 0.61 -24.61 4.96
C ILE A 502 1.02 -26.00 4.44
N GLN A 503 2.31 -26.33 4.47
CA GLN A 503 2.81 -27.66 4.10
C GLN A 503 2.19 -28.75 4.98
N ALA A 504 2.08 -28.52 6.30
CA ALA A 504 1.43 -29.45 7.22
C ALA A 504 -0.08 -29.63 6.92
N LEU A 505 -0.77 -28.57 6.47
CA LEU A 505 -2.17 -28.65 6.03
C LEU A 505 -2.30 -29.53 4.78
N TRP A 506 -1.45 -29.38 3.77
CA TRP A 506 -1.45 -30.28 2.60
C TRP A 506 -1.13 -31.71 2.96
N LYS A 507 -0.15 -31.94 3.84
CA LYS A 507 0.16 -33.28 4.34
C LYS A 507 -1.04 -33.94 5.05
N ARG A 508 -1.74 -33.16 5.89
CA ARG A 508 -2.95 -33.64 6.60
C ARG A 508 -4.09 -33.98 5.63
N SER A 509 -4.35 -33.11 4.66
CA SER A 509 -5.51 -33.22 3.77
C SER A 509 -5.31 -34.17 2.58
N LEU A 510 -4.12 -34.15 1.98
CA LEU A 510 -3.79 -34.89 0.76
C LEU A 510 -2.76 -36.02 0.97
N GLY A 511 -2.06 -36.03 2.10
CA GLY A 511 -0.95 -36.96 2.32
C GLY A 511 0.32 -36.61 1.57
N VAL A 512 0.43 -35.38 0.99
CA VAL A 512 1.58 -34.94 0.21
C VAL A 512 2.51 -34.03 1.00
N ASN A 513 3.82 -34.15 0.73
CA ASN A 513 4.83 -33.27 1.27
C ASN A 513 5.41 -32.39 0.15
N ILE A 514 4.94 -31.14 0.03
CA ILE A 514 5.46 -30.17 -0.94
C ILE A 514 6.72 -29.54 -0.35
N PRO A 515 7.91 -29.69 -0.95
CA PRO A 515 9.15 -29.13 -0.40
C PRO A 515 9.12 -27.59 -0.42
N ILE A 516 9.68 -26.99 0.65
CA ILE A 516 9.84 -25.56 0.78
C ILE A 516 11.28 -25.20 0.39
N ARG A 517 11.42 -24.31 -0.60
CA ARG A 517 12.69 -23.69 -0.95
C ARG A 517 12.76 -22.29 -0.36
N ALA A 518 13.47 -22.16 0.75
CA ALA A 518 13.76 -20.89 1.39
C ALA A 518 14.79 -20.10 0.60
N MET A 519 14.53 -18.83 0.35
CA MET A 519 15.37 -17.97 -0.49
C MET A 519 15.62 -16.63 0.20
N GLU A 520 16.79 -16.03 -0.06
CA GLU A 520 17.05 -14.64 0.27
C GLU A 520 16.14 -13.73 -0.55
N ASN A 521 15.72 -12.59 0.03
CA ASN A 521 14.71 -11.70 -0.55
C ASN A 521 14.92 -11.34 -2.01
N LYS A 522 16.10 -10.85 -2.36
CA LYS A 522 16.40 -10.36 -3.71
C LYS A 522 16.32 -11.46 -4.74
N THR A 523 16.83 -12.64 -4.38
CA THR A 523 16.76 -13.85 -5.22
C THR A 523 15.32 -14.35 -5.35
N TYR A 524 14.57 -14.31 -4.26
CA TYR A 524 13.16 -14.68 -4.22
C TYR A 524 12.30 -13.82 -5.15
N PHE A 525 12.36 -12.48 -5.02
CA PHE A 525 11.57 -11.60 -5.88
C PHE A 525 11.95 -11.67 -7.35
N ARG A 526 13.23 -11.93 -7.65
CA ARG A 526 13.67 -12.19 -9.03
C ARG A 526 13.05 -13.48 -9.58
N ALA A 527 13.11 -14.58 -8.83
CA ALA A 527 12.51 -15.85 -9.24
C ALA A 527 11.00 -15.73 -9.45
N GLN A 528 10.30 -15.00 -8.56
CA GLN A 528 8.87 -14.75 -8.69
C GLN A 528 8.54 -13.93 -9.95
N ALA A 529 9.23 -12.83 -10.18
CA ALA A 529 8.99 -11.93 -11.31
C ALA A 529 9.32 -12.60 -12.68
N SER A 530 10.34 -13.48 -12.72
CA SER A 530 10.71 -14.21 -13.93
C SER A 530 9.99 -15.55 -14.09
N LEU A 531 9.09 -15.92 -13.17
CA LEU A 531 8.42 -17.23 -13.10
C LEU A 531 9.39 -18.42 -13.02
N ASP A 532 10.58 -18.21 -12.43
CA ASP A 532 11.61 -19.25 -12.24
C ASP A 532 11.38 -20.02 -10.93
N TYR A 533 10.22 -20.69 -10.85
CA TYR A 533 9.86 -21.57 -9.76
C TYR A 533 8.87 -22.66 -10.21
N LYS A 534 8.85 -23.79 -9.53
CA LYS A 534 8.06 -24.97 -9.90
C LYS A 534 6.81 -25.11 -9.02
N GLY A 535 5.77 -24.39 -9.34
CA GLY A 535 4.45 -24.56 -8.74
C GLY A 535 3.97 -23.37 -7.92
N ILE A 536 4.50 -23.12 -6.73
CA ILE A 536 3.90 -22.19 -5.76
C ILE A 536 4.92 -21.17 -5.27
N SER A 537 4.51 -19.89 -5.18
CA SER A 537 5.30 -18.85 -4.50
C SER A 537 4.46 -18.12 -3.44
N ARG A 538 5.04 -17.92 -2.25
CA ARG A 538 4.43 -17.14 -1.17
C ARG A 538 4.32 -15.68 -1.60
N THR A 539 3.25 -14.96 -1.27
CA THR A 539 3.18 -13.52 -1.46
C THR A 539 2.12 -12.88 -0.56
N GLY A 540 1.99 -11.58 -0.62
CA GLY A 540 0.96 -10.78 0.00
C GLY A 540 0.82 -9.45 -0.72
N TRP A 541 -0.25 -8.73 -0.46
CA TRP A 541 -0.47 -7.39 -0.98
C TRP A 541 -1.09 -6.51 0.08
N SER A 542 -0.53 -5.32 0.26
CA SER A 542 -1.15 -4.25 1.04
C SER A 542 -1.66 -3.19 0.07
N ALA A 543 -2.83 -2.66 0.33
CA ALA A 543 -3.44 -1.65 -0.54
C ALA A 543 -2.58 -0.39 -0.62
N ASP A 544 -2.25 0.04 -1.83
CA ASP A 544 -1.60 1.33 -2.06
C ASP A 544 -2.60 2.48 -1.91
N TYR A 545 -3.88 2.20 -2.11
CA TYR A 545 -5.01 3.12 -1.98
C TYR A 545 -6.30 2.35 -1.69
N MET A 546 -7.29 3.03 -1.12
CA MET A 546 -8.53 2.40 -0.63
C MET A 546 -9.55 2.19 -1.76
N ASP A 547 -9.25 1.23 -2.65
CA ASP A 547 -10.15 0.78 -3.73
C ASP A 547 -9.87 -0.70 -4.07
N PRO A 548 -10.88 -1.54 -4.39
CA PRO A 548 -10.66 -2.95 -4.76
C PRO A 548 -9.70 -3.14 -5.94
N PHE A 549 -9.61 -2.15 -6.82
CA PHE A 549 -8.74 -2.20 -7.99
C PHE A 549 -7.25 -2.36 -7.63
N THR A 550 -6.80 -1.90 -6.45
CA THR A 550 -5.40 -2.10 -5.99
C THR A 550 -5.01 -3.58 -5.90
N PHE A 551 -5.98 -4.47 -5.61
CA PHE A 551 -5.77 -5.92 -5.56
C PHE A 551 -5.96 -6.59 -6.92
N LEU A 552 -6.96 -6.14 -7.68
CA LEU A 552 -7.30 -6.74 -8.97
C LEU A 552 -6.35 -6.28 -10.08
N GLY A 553 -5.90 -5.05 -10.04
CA GLY A 553 -4.94 -4.48 -10.97
C GLY A 553 -3.59 -5.20 -11.04
N ILE A 554 -3.24 -6.00 -10.02
CA ILE A 554 -2.05 -6.87 -10.03
C ILE A 554 -2.03 -7.79 -11.26
N PHE A 555 -3.20 -8.27 -11.70
CA PHE A 555 -3.35 -9.22 -12.81
C PHE A 555 -3.74 -8.54 -14.13
N TYR A 556 -3.66 -7.23 -14.21
CA TYR A 556 -3.94 -6.47 -15.43
C TYR A 556 -2.97 -6.82 -16.57
N THR A 557 -1.73 -7.14 -16.23
CA THR A 557 -0.70 -7.62 -17.16
C THR A 557 -0.14 -8.98 -16.69
N PRO A 558 0.46 -9.78 -17.60
CA PRO A 558 1.11 -11.03 -17.22
C PRO A 558 2.49 -10.87 -16.56
N ALA A 559 2.91 -9.65 -16.26
CA ALA A 559 4.23 -9.26 -15.76
C ALA A 559 4.10 -8.30 -14.55
N GLY A 560 5.20 -7.74 -14.11
CA GLY A 560 5.25 -6.82 -12.96
C GLY A 560 4.99 -7.55 -11.65
N ASN A 561 3.98 -7.11 -10.90
CA ASN A 561 3.58 -7.71 -9.62
C ASN A 561 2.79 -9.02 -9.78
N ASN A 562 2.45 -9.42 -11.00
CA ASN A 562 1.75 -10.66 -11.31
C ASN A 562 2.71 -11.85 -11.25
N GLY A 563 2.99 -12.35 -10.06
CA GLY A 563 3.86 -13.52 -9.86
C GLY A 563 3.30 -14.84 -10.38
N SER A 564 2.06 -14.91 -10.89
CA SER A 564 1.45 -16.12 -11.41
C SER A 564 1.65 -16.31 -12.92
N GLY A 565 1.92 -15.22 -13.66
CA GLY A 565 1.94 -15.19 -15.12
C GLY A 565 0.56 -15.41 -15.76
N TRP A 566 -0.52 -15.53 -14.99
CA TRP A 566 -1.87 -15.63 -15.52
C TRP A 566 -2.32 -14.31 -16.13
N TRP A 567 -3.04 -14.40 -17.27
CA TRP A 567 -3.63 -13.24 -17.93
C TRP A 567 -4.83 -13.71 -18.76
N ASP A 568 -5.91 -12.93 -18.74
CA ASP A 568 -7.13 -13.21 -19.48
C ASP A 568 -7.70 -11.89 -20.05
N PRO A 569 -7.94 -11.80 -21.37
CA PRO A 569 -8.44 -10.58 -22.00
C PRO A 569 -9.85 -10.20 -21.53
N LYS A 570 -10.69 -11.16 -21.11
CA LYS A 570 -12.02 -10.87 -20.55
C LYS A 570 -11.90 -10.23 -19.17
N TYR A 571 -10.92 -10.67 -18.38
CA TYR A 571 -10.61 -10.06 -17.09
C TYR A 571 -10.19 -8.60 -17.27
N VAL A 572 -9.27 -8.33 -18.18
CA VAL A 572 -8.81 -6.97 -18.48
C VAL A 572 -9.96 -6.10 -18.99
N ALA A 573 -10.80 -6.62 -19.90
CA ALA A 573 -11.95 -5.89 -20.41
C ALA A 573 -12.96 -5.49 -19.31
N LEU A 574 -13.17 -6.36 -18.30
CA LEU A 574 -14.01 -6.02 -17.15
C LEU A 574 -13.39 -4.93 -16.27
N LEU A 575 -12.07 -4.97 -16.06
CA LEU A 575 -11.37 -3.91 -15.32
C LEU A 575 -11.42 -2.58 -16.06
N ASP A 576 -11.24 -2.59 -17.39
CA ASP A 576 -11.33 -1.39 -18.23
C ASP A 576 -12.76 -0.80 -18.23
N GLU A 577 -13.77 -1.66 -18.31
CA GLU A 577 -15.17 -1.21 -18.21
C GLU A 577 -15.46 -0.63 -16.81
N ALA A 578 -14.96 -1.26 -15.74
CA ALA A 578 -15.08 -0.75 -14.39
C ALA A 578 -14.44 0.64 -14.25
N ASN A 579 -13.25 0.85 -14.83
CA ASN A 579 -12.54 2.13 -14.76
C ASN A 579 -13.24 3.24 -15.56
N ARG A 580 -14.04 2.89 -16.59
CA ARG A 580 -14.88 3.84 -17.35
C ARG A 580 -16.28 4.04 -16.75
N THR A 581 -16.63 3.29 -15.71
CA THR A 581 -17.97 3.33 -15.12
C THR A 581 -18.00 4.33 -13.96
N VAL A 582 -18.80 5.39 -14.11
CA VAL A 582 -18.95 6.48 -13.14
C VAL A 582 -19.80 6.07 -11.93
N ASP A 583 -20.84 5.24 -12.15
CA ASP A 583 -21.69 4.73 -11.07
C ASP A 583 -20.90 3.78 -10.15
N PRO A 584 -20.73 4.11 -8.86
CA PRO A 584 -19.90 3.32 -7.95
C PRO A 584 -20.40 1.89 -7.74
N GLN A 585 -21.72 1.68 -7.71
CA GLN A 585 -22.30 0.35 -7.50
C GLN A 585 -22.11 -0.52 -8.73
N LYS A 586 -22.38 0.01 -9.92
CA LYS A 586 -22.14 -0.68 -11.18
C LYS A 586 -20.64 -0.99 -11.35
N ARG A 587 -19.77 -0.05 -11.00
CA ARG A 587 -18.32 -0.25 -11.00
C ARG A 587 -17.92 -1.42 -10.09
N TYR A 588 -18.40 -1.44 -8.86
CA TYR A 588 -18.14 -2.52 -7.92
C TYR A 588 -18.64 -3.89 -8.42
N GLN A 589 -19.78 -3.92 -9.10
CA GLN A 589 -20.28 -5.15 -9.73
C GLN A 589 -19.36 -5.67 -10.83
N LEU A 590 -18.79 -4.78 -11.67
CA LEU A 590 -17.84 -5.15 -12.73
C LEU A 590 -16.52 -5.65 -12.13
N LEU A 591 -15.99 -4.98 -11.09
CA LEU A 591 -14.81 -5.43 -10.36
C LEU A 591 -15.03 -6.81 -9.71
N ALA A 592 -16.21 -7.05 -9.12
CA ALA A 592 -16.56 -8.34 -8.54
C ALA A 592 -16.70 -9.45 -9.61
N GLN A 593 -17.21 -9.14 -10.81
CA GLN A 593 -17.22 -10.09 -11.92
C GLN A 593 -15.81 -10.43 -12.39
N ALA A 594 -14.91 -9.45 -12.46
CA ALA A 594 -13.50 -9.69 -12.75
C ALA A 594 -12.86 -10.57 -11.67
N GLU A 595 -13.09 -10.27 -10.39
CA GLU A 595 -12.58 -11.09 -9.29
C GLU A 595 -13.11 -12.53 -9.35
N GLN A 596 -14.40 -12.75 -9.64
CA GLN A 596 -14.95 -14.09 -9.79
C GLN A 596 -14.25 -14.87 -10.92
N LEU A 597 -14.00 -14.22 -12.06
CA LEU A 597 -13.28 -14.85 -13.19
C LEU A 597 -11.85 -15.24 -12.79
N LEU A 598 -11.16 -14.41 -12.01
CA LEU A 598 -9.85 -14.73 -11.45
C LEU A 598 -9.94 -15.93 -10.49
N LEU A 599 -10.91 -15.95 -9.58
CA LEU A 599 -11.11 -17.07 -8.65
C LEU A 599 -11.45 -18.38 -9.38
N ASP A 600 -12.25 -18.32 -10.45
CA ASP A 600 -12.57 -19.49 -11.28
C ASP A 600 -11.35 -20.05 -12.01
N ALA A 601 -10.45 -19.18 -12.46
CA ALA A 601 -9.18 -19.54 -13.09
C ALA A 601 -8.09 -19.98 -12.08
N GLN A 602 -8.26 -19.66 -10.80
CA GLN A 602 -7.41 -20.04 -9.67
C GLN A 602 -5.90 -19.81 -9.91
N PRO A 603 -5.44 -18.64 -10.33
CA PRO A 603 -4.00 -18.36 -10.44
C PRO A 603 -3.34 -18.16 -9.08
N VAL A 604 -4.12 -18.03 -8.02
CA VAL A 604 -3.67 -17.75 -6.65
C VAL A 604 -4.41 -18.62 -5.63
N ILE A 605 -3.85 -18.72 -4.42
CA ILE A 605 -4.49 -19.26 -3.22
C ILE A 605 -4.68 -18.08 -2.25
N PRO A 606 -5.84 -17.45 -2.16
CA PRO A 606 -6.14 -16.51 -1.08
C PRO A 606 -6.13 -17.26 0.26
N LEU A 607 -5.53 -16.66 1.30
CA LEU A 607 -5.32 -17.34 2.57
C LEU A 607 -5.98 -16.62 3.74
N VAL A 608 -5.55 -15.38 4.01
CA VAL A 608 -6.01 -14.61 5.19
C VAL A 608 -6.00 -13.10 4.92
N VAL A 609 -6.82 -12.38 5.68
CA VAL A 609 -6.75 -10.91 5.81
C VAL A 609 -5.79 -10.57 6.94
N ALA A 610 -4.88 -9.62 6.73
CA ALA A 610 -4.01 -9.11 7.79
C ALA A 610 -4.79 -8.30 8.84
N THR A 611 -4.21 -8.14 10.02
CA THR A 611 -4.78 -7.33 11.11
C THR A 611 -3.73 -6.40 11.72
N THR A 612 -4.16 -5.28 12.28
CA THR A 612 -3.28 -4.18 12.68
C THR A 612 -2.46 -4.44 13.94
N ARG A 613 -2.99 -4.95 15.03
CA ARG A 613 -2.38 -5.34 16.32
C ARG A 613 -1.31 -4.42 16.89
N TRP A 614 -1.77 -3.38 17.55
CA TRP A 614 -0.92 -2.37 18.18
C TRP A 614 -1.52 -1.90 19.50
N MET A 615 -0.80 -1.03 20.22
CA MET A 615 -1.21 -0.52 21.53
C MET A 615 -1.38 0.99 21.51
N LYS A 616 -2.38 1.47 22.23
CA LYS A 616 -2.64 2.90 22.42
C LYS A 616 -3.13 3.19 23.84
N LYS A 617 -2.44 4.04 24.59
CA LYS A 617 -2.90 4.47 25.91
C LYS A 617 -4.29 5.12 25.82
N PRO A 618 -5.17 4.91 26.81
CA PRO A 618 -6.57 5.34 26.74
C PRO A 618 -6.76 6.85 26.65
N TYR A 619 -5.78 7.63 27.09
CA TYR A 619 -5.76 9.09 26.94
C TYR A 619 -5.36 9.57 25.54
N VAL A 620 -4.80 8.74 24.68
CA VAL A 620 -4.51 9.09 23.28
C VAL A 620 -5.79 8.99 22.47
N LYS A 621 -6.25 10.11 21.91
CA LYS A 621 -7.47 10.22 21.13
C LYS A 621 -7.17 10.65 19.69
N GLY A 622 -8.12 10.39 18.78
CA GLY A 622 -7.96 10.71 17.36
C GLY A 622 -7.11 9.71 16.56
N MET A 623 -6.59 8.66 17.21
CA MET A 623 -5.99 7.51 16.55
C MET A 623 -6.97 6.34 16.61
N TYR A 624 -7.41 5.87 15.46
CA TYR A 624 -8.37 4.77 15.34
C TYR A 624 -7.70 3.57 14.67
N PRO A 625 -8.06 2.32 15.02
CA PRO A 625 -7.72 1.19 14.19
C PRO A 625 -8.46 1.35 12.86
N ASN A 626 -7.70 1.50 11.78
CA ASN A 626 -8.21 1.68 10.43
C ASN A 626 -7.50 0.76 9.44
N ALA A 627 -8.12 0.54 8.29
CA ALA A 627 -7.64 -0.40 7.29
C ALA A 627 -6.30 0.01 6.65
N GLY A 628 -6.00 1.31 6.56
CA GLY A 628 -4.75 1.83 6.00
C GLY A 628 -3.59 1.89 6.99
N THR A 629 -3.83 1.68 8.30
CA THR A 629 -2.82 1.71 9.38
C THR A 629 -2.06 3.03 9.52
N LEU A 630 -2.59 4.11 8.96
CA LEU A 630 -2.03 5.46 8.98
C LEU A 630 -2.91 6.41 9.81
N HIS A 631 -2.29 7.38 10.44
CA HIS A 631 -2.97 8.32 11.32
C HIS A 631 -2.64 9.77 10.93
N ALA A 632 -3.67 10.56 10.62
CA ALA A 632 -3.53 11.99 10.37
C ALA A 632 -3.28 12.71 11.71
N TRP A 633 -2.05 13.12 11.97
CA TRP A 633 -1.57 13.62 13.28
C TRP A 633 -2.28 14.88 13.75
N LYS A 634 -2.84 15.68 12.86
CA LYS A 634 -3.60 16.90 13.22
C LYS A 634 -4.83 16.61 14.08
N TYR A 635 -5.38 15.40 14.00
CA TYR A 635 -6.55 14.99 14.78
C TYR A 635 -6.21 14.34 16.12
N VAL A 636 -4.92 14.04 16.37
CA VAL A 636 -4.47 13.35 17.58
C VAL A 636 -4.37 14.34 18.75
N TYR A 637 -4.86 13.93 19.92
CA TYR A 637 -4.77 14.71 21.16
C TYR A 637 -4.70 13.83 22.40
N LEU A 638 -4.34 14.43 23.54
CA LEU A 638 -4.28 13.76 24.83
C LEU A 638 -5.46 14.21 25.71
N GLU A 639 -6.36 13.28 26.03
CA GLU A 639 -7.49 13.52 26.94
C GLU A 639 -7.02 13.40 28.41
N ARG A 640 -7.16 14.46 29.18
CA ARG A 640 -6.71 14.51 30.58
C ARG A 640 -7.76 14.03 31.59
N ASP A 641 -9.03 14.06 31.21
CA ASP A 641 -10.13 13.58 32.05
C ASP A 641 -10.24 12.05 31.91
N SER A 642 -9.80 11.33 32.96
CA SER A 642 -9.82 9.85 32.95
C SER A 642 -11.22 9.26 32.81
N ARG A 643 -12.29 10.01 33.14
CA ARG A 643 -13.69 9.59 32.93
C ARG A 643 -14.08 9.48 31.47
N LYS A 644 -13.28 10.08 30.56
CA LYS A 644 -13.48 10.05 29.11
C LYS A 644 -12.58 9.06 28.37
N TRP A 645 -11.74 8.31 29.07
CA TRP A 645 -10.76 7.43 28.41
C TRP A 645 -11.39 6.25 27.66
N ASP A 646 -12.54 5.75 28.14
CA ASP A 646 -13.21 4.59 27.56
C ASP A 646 -14.13 4.90 26.35
N TYR A 647 -14.39 6.17 26.03
CA TYR A 647 -15.41 6.55 25.04
C TYR A 647 -15.06 6.32 23.56
N GLU A 648 -13.79 6.10 23.22
CA GLU A 648 -13.34 5.95 21.83
C GLU A 648 -12.62 4.64 21.56
N LEU A 649 -12.63 3.72 22.51
CA LEU A 649 -12.03 2.41 22.31
C LEU A 649 -12.99 1.49 21.54
N PRO A 650 -12.50 0.66 20.59
CA PRO A 650 -13.35 -0.34 19.96
C PRO A 650 -13.90 -1.30 21.02
N LYS A 651 -15.18 -1.64 20.87
CA LYS A 651 -15.82 -2.64 21.72
C LYS A 651 -15.55 -4.03 21.19
#